data_cb5dc7a3ee9e5631cfbb3162e3aa4395
#
_entry.id   cb5dc7a3ee9e5631cfbb3162e3aa4395
#
_cell.length_a   1.000
_cell.length_b   1.000
_cell.length_c   1.000
_cell.angle_alpha   90.00
_cell.angle_beta   90.00
_cell.angle_gamma   90.00
#
_symmetry.space_group_name_H-M   'P 1'
#
loop_
_entity.id
_entity.type
_entity.pdbx_description
1 polymer ?
#
loop_
_entity_poly.entity_id
_entity_poly.type
_entity_poly.pdbx_seq_one_letter_code
_entity_poly.pdbx_strand_id
1 'polypeptide(L)'
;MRKTIFRAVLFVAALGALAATARPENGAAQNLVQQIDHGWQFRQITGVAQGAEEGWLPATVPGDVHLDLLANKVIPDPFFRDNEAKLQWIENASWEYRTNFDVAPAQLGCANIDLVFDGLDAAAQVYVNGEKVLDADNMFRIWRVPVKGRLHSGANQLRVVFPSPIAAAQAVAANDPWQPKTGTEAKTYVRKAAYEYGWDWGPRFVTSGIWRSVSLEAWDKARIADFTIRQRDVSNEVAHLDAEVEIEAAKPGTIVVDVDYLEHGLPLHGKAPFVARTVNVHTGKNVIDLPVEIRQPKLWWPAGYGDQSRYDFTAHVSTASPSSNLDNRAVTTGLRTIILDRHQDKWGRSFQFIVNGIPVFAKGADVIPFDSFPNRVTTPDYRRILESARDANMNMIRHWGGGYYESEEFYEICDELGIMVWQDMMFGNDWQPGTYAFKQNIEAEAEDQVRRLRNHPSIALWCGNNETEVALNWGRRGSLPAEVKFQMWQDYLTEFSGILNRVVARLDAETPYWPSSPSADYEQTGDKFESGDTHDWSVWHGRVPFTDYEKHHWRFVSEYGFQSFPETRTVESFTIPEDRANIFTPVMLAHQKNNEGNSIIHDYMLRDYSEPKDFASFLYASQVLQAEGIKIGAEHFRRSRPETMGSIFWQLNDCWPVASWSSIDYYGRWKALQYYARRFYAPVLVSPHVEDGVVKVFIVSDRTAAQDAELRVRLMDFDGKVLLEEKHTVNIAPLSSQVDLEWPLDKISTAAGGDLTKVFAVADLGRADTQISRNLIYLVPVKQVHLKPAALNVEVGGQNGSYTIHVTSPVLARDVYLSFGNLDVKLSDNYFDVLPGETVTITVTTTASRDDLQAQMKAVSLTDAFRNE
;
A
#
# COMPACT_ATOMS: atom_id res chain seq x y z
N MET A 1 34.97 -43.03 -31.43
CA MET A 1 33.71 -43.82 -31.23
C MET A 1 33.16 -43.53 -29.83
N ARG A 2 31.89 -43.26 -29.73
CA ARG A 2 30.97 -42.92 -28.68
C ARG A 2 30.72 -41.43 -28.46
N LYS A 3 29.66 -40.95 -29.10
CA LYS A 3 28.93 -39.71 -28.87
C LYS A 3 28.15 -39.81 -27.56
N THR A 4 28.28 -38.81 -26.68
CA THR A 4 27.38 -38.66 -25.56
C THR A 4 26.64 -37.35 -25.78
N ILE A 5 25.34 -37.45 -25.90
CA ILE A 5 24.37 -36.39 -26.15
C ILE A 5 24.07 -35.69 -24.84
N PHE A 6 24.34 -34.39 -24.77
CA PHE A 6 23.83 -33.51 -23.72
C PHE A 6 22.36 -33.14 -24.05
N ARG A 7 21.43 -33.57 -23.23
CA ARG A 7 20.04 -33.12 -23.23
C ARG A 7 19.97 -31.80 -22.44
N ALA A 8 19.72 -30.73 -23.17
CA ALA A 8 19.27 -29.47 -22.58
C ALA A 8 17.85 -29.67 -22.07
N VAL A 9 17.62 -29.45 -20.78
CA VAL A 9 16.29 -29.35 -20.19
C VAL A 9 15.87 -27.89 -20.29
N LEU A 10 15.02 -27.58 -21.25
CA LEU A 10 14.25 -26.35 -21.28
C LEU A 10 13.17 -26.45 -20.20
N PHE A 11 13.25 -25.63 -19.16
CA PHE A 11 12.12 -25.32 -18.31
C PHE A 11 11.21 -24.35 -19.07
N VAL A 12 10.19 -24.86 -19.71
CA VAL A 12 9.06 -24.09 -20.16
C VAL A 12 8.17 -23.89 -18.94
N ALA A 13 8.08 -22.65 -18.44
CA ALA A 13 7.05 -22.26 -17.49
C ALA A 13 5.71 -22.37 -18.23
N ALA A 14 4.96 -23.43 -17.98
CA ALA A 14 3.57 -23.54 -18.40
C ALA A 14 2.74 -22.68 -17.45
N LEU A 15 2.26 -21.53 -17.95
CA LEU A 15 1.06 -20.91 -17.40
C LEU A 15 -0.08 -21.93 -17.54
N GLY A 16 -0.42 -22.58 -16.43
CA GLY A 16 -1.60 -23.43 -16.34
C GLY A 16 -2.84 -22.56 -16.27
N ALA A 17 -3.41 -22.22 -17.43
CA ALA A 17 -4.83 -21.94 -17.50
C ALA A 17 -5.54 -23.22 -17.03
N LEU A 18 -6.15 -23.20 -15.84
CA LEU A 18 -7.04 -24.24 -15.39
C LEU A 18 -8.21 -24.31 -16.40
N ALA A 19 -8.11 -25.23 -17.34
CA ALA A 19 -9.25 -25.67 -18.12
C ALA A 19 -10.23 -26.33 -17.13
N ALA A 20 -11.29 -25.61 -16.78
CA ALA A 20 -12.47 -26.21 -16.19
C ALA A 20 -12.89 -27.37 -17.09
N THR A 21 -12.90 -28.59 -16.55
CA THR A 21 -13.41 -29.76 -17.26
C THR A 21 -14.87 -29.51 -17.57
N ALA A 22 -15.14 -29.18 -18.83
CA ALA A 22 -16.49 -28.95 -19.36
C ALA A 22 -17.34 -30.20 -19.09
N ARG A 23 -18.43 -30.04 -18.33
CA ARG A 23 -19.60 -30.96 -18.44
C ARG A 23 -20.20 -30.82 -19.83
N PRO A 24 -20.75 -31.88 -20.41
CA PRO A 24 -21.32 -31.81 -21.76
C PRO A 24 -22.40 -30.73 -21.83
N GLU A 25 -22.18 -29.75 -22.70
CA GLU A 25 -23.09 -28.66 -23.01
C GLU A 25 -24.33 -29.20 -23.69
N ASN A 26 -25.48 -29.17 -22.99
CA ASN A 26 -26.75 -29.06 -23.67
C ASN A 26 -27.12 -27.58 -23.73
N GLY A 27 -27.12 -26.99 -24.91
CA GLY A 27 -27.19 -25.57 -25.19
C GLY A 27 -28.33 -24.84 -24.47
N ALA A 28 -28.00 -24.11 -23.43
CA ALA A 28 -28.80 -23.04 -22.89
C ALA A 28 -27.90 -21.83 -22.67
N ALA A 29 -28.47 -20.65 -22.88
CA ALA A 29 -27.73 -19.40 -22.91
C ALA A 29 -26.93 -19.19 -21.59
N GLN A 30 -25.62 -19.35 -21.64
CA GLN A 30 -24.69 -18.80 -20.67
C GLN A 30 -24.79 -17.29 -20.71
N ASN A 31 -24.56 -16.63 -19.60
CA ASN A 31 -24.29 -15.19 -19.57
C ASN A 31 -23.12 -14.90 -20.52
N LEU A 32 -23.36 -14.02 -21.50
CA LEU A 32 -22.39 -13.71 -22.54
C LEU A 32 -21.70 -12.38 -22.16
N VAL A 33 -20.42 -12.42 -21.83
CA VAL A 33 -19.61 -11.23 -21.53
C VAL A 33 -18.68 -10.96 -22.71
N GLN A 34 -18.71 -9.73 -23.21
CA GLN A 34 -17.84 -9.25 -24.29
C GLN A 34 -17.09 -8.03 -23.80
N GLN A 35 -15.75 -8.09 -23.76
CA GLN A 35 -14.91 -6.93 -23.51
C GLN A 35 -14.93 -5.97 -24.71
N ILE A 36 -14.95 -4.67 -24.43
CA ILE A 36 -14.88 -3.60 -25.44
C ILE A 36 -13.57 -2.84 -25.24
N ASP A 37 -12.47 -3.48 -25.59
CA ASP A 37 -11.10 -3.03 -25.33
C ASP A 37 -10.29 -2.69 -26.59
N HIS A 38 -10.92 -2.78 -27.79
CA HIS A 38 -10.21 -2.59 -29.07
C HIS A 38 -10.80 -1.46 -29.92
N GLY A 39 -9.96 -0.91 -30.80
CA GLY A 39 -10.40 0.05 -31.81
C GLY A 39 -10.72 1.44 -31.29
N TRP A 40 -10.31 1.74 -30.07
CA TRP A 40 -10.55 3.03 -29.46
C TRP A 40 -9.74 4.14 -30.10
N GLN A 41 -10.38 5.32 -30.19
CA GLN A 41 -9.80 6.57 -30.62
C GLN A 41 -10.22 7.68 -29.67
N PHE A 42 -9.37 8.69 -29.49
CA PHE A 42 -9.69 9.86 -28.70
C PHE A 42 -9.37 11.16 -29.43
N ARG A 43 -9.94 12.27 -28.98
CA ARG A 43 -9.59 13.62 -29.43
C ARG A 43 -9.94 14.66 -28.36
N GLN A 44 -9.29 15.80 -28.45
CA GLN A 44 -9.70 17.01 -27.75
C GLN A 44 -10.90 17.66 -28.43
N ILE A 45 -11.89 18.14 -27.66
CA ILE A 45 -13.07 18.81 -28.21
C ILE A 45 -13.22 20.27 -27.75
N THR A 46 -12.63 20.66 -26.64
CA THR A 46 -12.60 22.02 -26.12
C THR A 46 -11.29 22.26 -25.35
N GLY A 47 -10.92 23.53 -25.17
CA GLY A 47 -9.75 23.93 -24.42
C GLY A 47 -8.64 24.52 -25.27
N VAL A 48 -7.57 25.08 -24.63
CA VAL A 48 -6.42 25.68 -25.33
C VAL A 48 -5.44 24.57 -25.69
N ALA A 49 -5.52 24.09 -26.92
CA ALA A 49 -4.59 23.07 -27.40
C ALA A 49 -3.21 23.67 -27.67
N GLN A 50 -2.18 23.18 -26.99
CA GLN A 50 -0.81 23.27 -27.48
C GLN A 50 -0.48 21.93 -28.17
N GLY A 51 -0.77 21.83 -29.48
CA GLY A 51 -0.31 20.75 -30.32
C GLY A 51 -1.20 19.51 -30.47
N ALA A 52 -2.40 19.46 -29.87
CA ALA A 52 -3.39 18.43 -30.21
C ALA A 52 -4.08 18.80 -31.53
N GLU A 53 -3.90 17.97 -32.56
CA GLU A 53 -4.62 18.12 -33.81
C GLU A 53 -6.12 17.86 -33.57
N GLU A 54 -7.00 18.55 -34.31
CA GLU A 54 -8.47 18.31 -34.27
C GLU A 54 -8.90 16.90 -34.73
N GLY A 55 -7.92 16.04 -35.08
CA GLY A 55 -8.07 14.68 -35.56
C GLY A 55 -8.22 13.62 -34.50
N TRP A 56 -8.83 12.49 -34.84
CA TRP A 56 -8.86 11.31 -34.00
C TRP A 56 -7.50 10.62 -33.94
N LEU A 57 -7.00 10.37 -32.74
CA LEU A 57 -5.79 9.63 -32.45
C LEU A 57 -6.13 8.26 -31.84
N PRO A 58 -5.28 7.24 -32.00
CA PRO A 58 -5.44 5.97 -31.31
C PRO A 58 -5.45 6.13 -29.79
N ALA A 59 -6.33 5.39 -29.11
CA ALA A 59 -6.43 5.35 -27.66
C ALA A 59 -6.34 3.92 -27.13
N THR A 60 -5.90 3.78 -25.88
CA THR A 60 -5.89 2.51 -25.15
C THR A 60 -6.99 2.53 -24.08
N VAL A 61 -7.78 1.46 -24.00
CA VAL A 61 -8.79 1.27 -22.97
C VAL A 61 -8.66 -0.16 -22.41
N PRO A 62 -8.50 -0.29 -21.06
CA PRO A 62 -8.41 0.75 -20.04
C PRO A 62 -7.23 1.72 -20.23
N GLY A 63 -7.43 3.02 -19.89
CA GLY A 63 -6.42 4.04 -20.08
C GLY A 63 -6.88 5.44 -19.68
N ASP A 64 -5.98 6.40 -19.84
CA ASP A 64 -6.22 7.81 -19.57
C ASP A 64 -5.62 8.72 -20.65
N VAL A 65 -6.07 9.97 -20.67
CA VAL A 65 -5.68 10.95 -21.69
C VAL A 65 -4.18 11.28 -21.68
N HIS A 66 -3.51 11.31 -20.52
CA HIS A 66 -2.08 11.62 -20.45
C HIS A 66 -1.26 10.50 -21.11
N LEU A 67 -1.61 9.25 -20.85
CA LEU A 67 -0.95 8.08 -21.46
C LEU A 67 -1.20 8.02 -22.96
N ASP A 68 -2.41 8.31 -23.41
CA ASP A 68 -2.75 8.36 -24.85
C ASP A 68 -2.00 9.49 -25.58
N LEU A 69 -1.91 10.68 -24.96
CA LEU A 69 -1.13 11.81 -25.52
C LEU A 69 0.36 11.47 -25.59
N LEU A 70 0.89 10.81 -24.56
CA LEU A 70 2.29 10.38 -24.52
C LEU A 70 2.57 9.31 -25.59
N ALA A 71 1.71 8.30 -25.71
CA ALA A 71 1.84 7.23 -26.71
C ALA A 71 1.81 7.77 -28.16
N ASN A 72 1.00 8.79 -28.40
CA ASN A 72 0.91 9.49 -29.68
C ASN A 72 1.98 10.59 -29.87
N LYS A 73 2.92 10.77 -28.90
CA LYS A 73 4.01 11.77 -28.94
C LYS A 73 3.53 13.22 -29.03
N VAL A 74 2.33 13.51 -28.54
CA VAL A 74 1.77 14.87 -28.43
C VAL A 74 2.40 15.61 -27.26
N ILE A 75 2.74 14.89 -26.20
CA ILE A 75 3.41 15.45 -25.02
C ILE A 75 4.76 14.76 -24.78
N PRO A 76 5.72 15.44 -24.14
CA PRO A 76 6.97 14.84 -23.69
C PRO A 76 6.71 13.92 -22.47
N ASP A 77 7.76 13.17 -22.06
CA ASP A 77 7.72 12.40 -20.82
C ASP A 77 7.33 13.31 -19.63
N PRO A 78 6.20 13.04 -18.96
CA PRO A 78 5.69 13.85 -17.85
C PRO A 78 6.65 13.94 -16.67
N PHE A 79 7.47 12.91 -16.45
CA PHE A 79 8.38 12.78 -15.31
C PHE A 79 9.77 13.36 -15.55
N PHE A 80 10.09 13.80 -16.78
CA PHE A 80 11.40 14.33 -17.07
C PHE A 80 11.50 15.82 -16.77
N ARG A 81 12.40 16.18 -15.86
CA ARG A 81 12.71 17.55 -15.41
C ARG A 81 11.47 18.29 -14.88
N ASP A 82 11.12 19.41 -15.50
CA ASP A 82 10.00 20.29 -15.14
C ASP A 82 8.79 20.15 -16.08
N ASN A 83 8.68 19.03 -16.79
CA ASN A 83 7.63 18.83 -17.78
C ASN A 83 6.23 18.80 -17.18
N GLU A 84 6.05 18.37 -15.92
CA GLU A 84 4.77 18.44 -15.22
C GLU A 84 4.11 19.82 -15.37
N ALA A 85 4.86 20.91 -15.13
CA ALA A 85 4.31 22.28 -15.19
C ALA A 85 3.82 22.67 -16.60
N LYS A 86 4.36 22.04 -17.65
CA LYS A 86 3.99 22.30 -19.05
C LYS A 86 2.72 21.55 -19.49
N LEU A 87 2.26 20.59 -18.70
CA LEU A 87 1.14 19.69 -19.05
C LEU A 87 -0.19 20.09 -18.38
N GLN A 88 -0.22 21.14 -17.56
CA GLN A 88 -1.42 21.58 -16.83
C GLN A 88 -2.58 22.03 -17.71
N TRP A 89 -2.38 22.20 -19.03
CA TRP A 89 -3.44 22.50 -19.97
C TRP A 89 -4.41 21.34 -20.19
N ILE A 90 -3.96 20.08 -19.93
CA ILE A 90 -4.73 18.85 -20.20
C ILE A 90 -5.99 18.80 -19.32
N GLU A 91 -5.90 19.18 -18.05
CA GLU A 91 -7.02 19.21 -17.11
C GLU A 91 -8.12 20.23 -17.45
N ASN A 92 -7.77 21.24 -18.23
CA ASN A 92 -8.70 22.29 -18.66
C ASN A 92 -9.38 21.97 -20.00
N ALA A 93 -8.95 20.92 -20.68
CA ALA A 93 -9.54 20.44 -21.92
C ALA A 93 -10.67 19.44 -21.66
N SER A 94 -11.57 19.33 -22.61
CA SER A 94 -12.56 18.24 -22.65
C SER A 94 -12.15 17.24 -23.72
N TRP A 95 -12.43 15.97 -23.46
CA TRP A 95 -11.95 14.85 -24.27
C TRP A 95 -13.11 13.99 -24.73
N GLU A 96 -12.96 13.33 -25.86
CA GLU A 96 -13.95 12.43 -26.42
C GLU A 96 -13.25 11.14 -26.88
N TYR A 97 -13.80 10.01 -26.42
CA TYR A 97 -13.38 8.66 -26.80
C TYR A 97 -14.48 8.00 -27.63
N ARG A 98 -14.11 7.18 -28.61
CA ARG A 98 -15.06 6.36 -29.38
C ARG A 98 -14.45 5.05 -29.80
N THR A 99 -15.33 4.04 -29.94
CA THR A 99 -15.04 2.79 -30.64
C THR A 99 -16.28 2.25 -31.34
N ASN A 100 -16.09 1.31 -32.23
CA ASN A 100 -17.16 0.48 -32.78
C ASN A 100 -16.98 -0.95 -32.27
N PHE A 101 -18.10 -1.58 -31.92
CA PHE A 101 -18.12 -2.96 -31.45
C PHE A 101 -19.28 -3.73 -32.11
N ASP A 102 -19.10 -5.03 -32.37
CA ASP A 102 -20.12 -5.86 -32.96
C ASP A 102 -20.95 -6.56 -31.88
N VAL A 103 -22.28 -6.60 -32.08
CA VAL A 103 -23.21 -7.37 -31.24
C VAL A 103 -23.68 -8.57 -32.01
N ALA A 104 -23.38 -9.76 -31.49
CA ALA A 104 -23.81 -11.00 -32.10
C ALA A 104 -25.36 -11.20 -31.99
N PRO A 105 -26.01 -11.84 -32.95
CA PRO A 105 -27.44 -12.14 -32.86
C PRO A 105 -27.84 -12.91 -31.60
N ALA A 106 -26.97 -13.78 -31.09
CA ALA A 106 -27.18 -14.52 -29.85
C ALA A 106 -27.24 -13.58 -28.62
N GLN A 107 -26.34 -12.60 -28.53
CA GLN A 107 -26.36 -11.58 -27.47
C GLN A 107 -27.63 -10.73 -27.57
N LEU A 108 -27.95 -10.25 -28.79
CA LEU A 108 -29.13 -9.41 -29.00
C LEU A 108 -30.44 -10.15 -28.68
N GLY A 109 -30.42 -11.49 -28.81
CA GLY A 109 -31.54 -12.38 -28.45
C GLY A 109 -31.77 -12.45 -26.93
N CYS A 110 -30.79 -12.22 -26.08
CA CYS A 110 -30.93 -12.29 -24.62
C CYS A 110 -31.96 -11.29 -24.08
N ALA A 111 -32.58 -11.62 -22.96
CA ALA A 111 -33.62 -10.78 -22.34
C ALA A 111 -33.08 -9.44 -21.86
N ASN A 112 -31.88 -9.44 -21.30
CA ASN A 112 -31.16 -8.26 -20.74
C ASN A 112 -29.80 -8.13 -21.42
N ILE A 113 -29.41 -6.88 -21.65
CA ILE A 113 -28.05 -6.53 -22.10
C ILE A 113 -27.65 -5.25 -21.39
N ASP A 114 -26.58 -5.34 -20.60
CA ASP A 114 -26.04 -4.23 -19.83
C ASP A 114 -24.67 -3.83 -20.40
N LEU A 115 -24.46 -2.54 -20.55
CA LEU A 115 -23.13 -1.95 -20.73
C LEU A 115 -22.57 -1.66 -19.34
N VAL A 116 -21.39 -2.20 -19.04
CA VAL A 116 -20.77 -2.12 -17.73
C VAL A 116 -19.43 -1.42 -17.85
N PHE A 117 -19.24 -0.37 -17.07
CA PHE A 117 -17.94 0.29 -16.85
C PHE A 117 -17.50 0.03 -15.42
N ASP A 118 -16.36 -0.58 -15.23
CA ASP A 118 -15.78 -0.79 -13.88
C ASP A 118 -15.15 0.49 -13.31
N GLY A 119 -14.97 1.53 -14.14
CA GLY A 119 -14.54 2.85 -13.72
C GLY A 119 -14.46 3.86 -14.87
N LEU A 120 -15.00 5.05 -14.65
CA LEU A 120 -14.92 6.22 -15.53
C LEU A 120 -14.30 7.38 -14.76
N ASP A 121 -13.23 7.97 -15.26
CA ASP A 121 -12.48 9.03 -14.57
C ASP A 121 -12.75 10.42 -15.16
N ALA A 122 -13.53 11.23 -14.46
CA ALA A 122 -14.53 10.95 -13.43
C ALA A 122 -15.91 11.40 -13.91
N ALA A 123 -16.06 12.67 -14.33
CA ALA A 123 -17.26 13.16 -14.99
C ALA A 123 -17.30 12.67 -16.43
N ALA A 124 -18.32 11.89 -16.81
CA ALA A 124 -18.42 11.33 -18.15
C ALA A 124 -19.86 11.28 -18.65
N GLN A 125 -20.04 11.47 -19.97
CA GLN A 125 -21.30 11.28 -20.67
C GLN A 125 -21.13 10.15 -21.68
N VAL A 126 -21.93 9.08 -21.52
CA VAL A 126 -21.86 7.90 -22.38
C VAL A 126 -23.00 7.86 -23.38
N TYR A 127 -22.67 7.55 -24.62
CA TYR A 127 -23.61 7.47 -25.76
C TYR A 127 -23.46 6.13 -26.48
N VAL A 128 -24.58 5.48 -26.76
CA VAL A 128 -24.65 4.29 -27.59
C VAL A 128 -25.48 4.63 -28.86
N ASN A 129 -24.89 4.45 -30.03
CA ASN A 129 -25.53 4.78 -31.31
C ASN A 129 -26.12 6.21 -31.39
N GLY A 130 -25.40 7.17 -30.70
CA GLY A 130 -25.80 8.58 -30.66
C GLY A 130 -26.80 8.95 -29.56
N GLU A 131 -27.40 7.99 -28.86
CA GLU A 131 -28.29 8.25 -27.72
C GLU A 131 -27.48 8.26 -26.39
N LYS A 132 -27.70 9.27 -25.55
CA LYS A 132 -27.08 9.33 -24.21
C LYS A 132 -27.72 8.28 -23.30
N VAL A 133 -26.88 7.46 -22.67
CA VAL A 133 -27.28 6.38 -21.77
C VAL A 133 -26.84 6.55 -20.33
N LEU A 134 -25.81 7.41 -20.07
CA LEU A 134 -25.27 7.61 -18.72
C LEU A 134 -24.68 9.01 -18.60
N ASP A 135 -24.85 9.63 -17.42
CA ASP A 135 -24.01 10.70 -16.87
C ASP A 135 -23.33 10.12 -15.63
N ALA A 136 -21.99 10.08 -15.61
CA ALA A 136 -21.18 9.61 -14.49
C ALA A 136 -20.45 10.82 -13.83
N ASP A 137 -20.22 10.74 -12.52
CA ASP A 137 -19.57 11.78 -11.70
C ASP A 137 -18.67 11.21 -10.58
N ASN A 138 -18.33 9.92 -10.71
CA ASN A 138 -17.56 9.17 -9.70
C ASN A 138 -16.68 8.11 -10.36
N MET A 139 -15.35 8.22 -10.20
CA MET A 139 -14.41 7.27 -10.82
C MET A 139 -14.35 5.91 -10.10
N PHE A 140 -14.85 5.83 -8.88
CA PHE A 140 -14.75 4.64 -8.02
C PHE A 140 -15.97 3.72 -8.11
N ARG A 141 -17.02 4.11 -8.86
CA ARG A 141 -18.24 3.32 -9.03
C ARG A 141 -18.18 2.40 -10.22
N ILE A 142 -18.92 1.28 -10.10
CA ILE A 142 -19.25 0.39 -11.22
C ILE A 142 -20.57 0.89 -11.86
N TRP A 143 -20.48 1.30 -13.10
CA TRP A 143 -21.62 1.84 -13.83
C TRP A 143 -22.25 0.78 -14.74
N ARG A 144 -23.38 0.24 -14.33
CA ARG A 144 -24.17 -0.75 -15.10
C ARG A 144 -25.40 -0.09 -15.71
N VAL A 145 -25.51 -0.15 -17.04
CA VAL A 145 -26.55 0.56 -17.78
C VAL A 145 -27.28 -0.41 -18.74
N PRO A 146 -28.59 -0.61 -18.63
CA PRO A 146 -29.36 -1.42 -19.59
C PRO A 146 -29.43 -0.74 -20.97
N VAL A 147 -28.88 -1.41 -21.99
CA VAL A 147 -28.72 -0.84 -23.33
C VAL A 147 -29.41 -1.65 -24.46
N LYS A 148 -30.07 -2.76 -24.13
CA LYS A 148 -30.67 -3.65 -25.12
C LYS A 148 -31.50 -2.93 -26.21
N GLY A 149 -32.34 -1.96 -25.82
CA GLY A 149 -33.20 -1.21 -26.73
C GLY A 149 -32.48 -0.24 -27.67
N ARG A 150 -31.16 -0.06 -27.47
CA ARG A 150 -30.32 0.87 -28.26
C ARG A 150 -29.34 0.15 -29.17
N LEU A 151 -29.29 -1.18 -29.09
CA LEU A 151 -28.37 -2.02 -29.87
C LEU A 151 -29.06 -2.62 -31.09
N HIS A 152 -28.26 -2.86 -32.11
CA HIS A 152 -28.65 -3.66 -33.29
C HIS A 152 -27.58 -4.72 -33.61
N SER A 153 -27.94 -5.71 -34.40
CA SER A 153 -27.02 -6.76 -34.84
C SER A 153 -25.91 -6.16 -35.70
N GLY A 154 -24.68 -6.60 -35.49
CA GLY A 154 -23.49 -6.08 -36.16
C GLY A 154 -22.93 -4.84 -35.47
N ALA A 155 -22.35 -3.91 -36.22
CA ALA A 155 -21.56 -2.80 -35.71
C ALA A 155 -22.44 -1.77 -34.97
N ASN A 156 -22.05 -1.48 -33.73
CA ASN A 156 -22.62 -0.43 -32.89
C ASN A 156 -21.52 0.54 -32.50
N GLN A 157 -21.85 1.79 -32.22
CA GLN A 157 -20.90 2.81 -31.81
C GLN A 157 -21.05 3.10 -30.30
N LEU A 158 -19.94 3.08 -29.58
CA LEU A 158 -19.80 3.58 -28.21
C LEU A 158 -18.99 4.86 -28.24
N ARG A 159 -19.49 5.91 -27.58
CA ARG A 159 -18.85 7.20 -27.46
C ARG A 159 -18.93 7.68 -26.01
N VAL A 160 -17.80 8.14 -25.48
CA VAL A 160 -17.70 8.69 -24.11
C VAL A 160 -17.08 10.09 -24.17
N VAL A 161 -17.75 11.05 -23.56
CA VAL A 161 -17.29 12.46 -23.47
C VAL A 161 -16.93 12.77 -22.04
N PHE A 162 -15.71 13.22 -21.84
CA PHE A 162 -15.19 13.70 -20.57
C PHE A 162 -15.09 15.23 -20.64
N PRO A 163 -15.98 16.01 -19.98
CA PRO A 163 -15.77 17.43 -19.78
C PRO A 163 -14.52 17.64 -18.92
N SER A 164 -13.90 18.83 -19.03
CA SER A 164 -12.80 19.18 -18.12
C SER A 164 -13.20 18.86 -16.66
N PRO A 165 -12.42 18.07 -15.94
CA PRO A 165 -12.72 17.74 -14.54
C PRO A 165 -12.80 18.99 -13.65
N ILE A 166 -12.00 20.01 -13.95
CA ILE A 166 -12.03 21.30 -13.25
C ILE A 166 -13.35 22.04 -13.49
N ALA A 167 -13.76 22.14 -14.77
CA ALA A 167 -15.01 22.80 -15.12
C ALA A 167 -16.25 22.04 -14.60
N ALA A 168 -16.21 20.71 -14.64
CA ALA A 168 -17.29 19.86 -14.12
C ALA A 168 -17.49 20.07 -12.61
N ALA A 169 -16.43 20.02 -11.84
CA ALA A 169 -16.47 20.25 -10.40
C ALA A 169 -16.98 21.67 -10.06
N GLN A 170 -16.50 22.69 -10.77
CA GLN A 170 -16.96 24.08 -10.59
C GLN A 170 -18.46 24.25 -10.92
N ALA A 171 -18.95 23.57 -11.95
CA ALA A 171 -20.36 23.63 -12.33
C ALA A 171 -21.27 23.00 -11.26
N VAL A 172 -20.86 21.89 -10.64
CA VAL A 172 -21.59 21.27 -9.52
C VAL A 172 -21.55 22.18 -8.28
N ALA A 173 -20.36 22.67 -7.92
CA ALA A 173 -20.15 23.55 -6.76
C ALA A 173 -20.96 24.84 -6.84
N ALA A 174 -21.11 25.42 -8.03
CA ALA A 174 -21.88 26.65 -8.23
C ALA A 174 -23.38 26.51 -7.86
N ASN A 175 -23.89 25.28 -7.82
CA ASN A 175 -25.29 24.99 -7.46
C ASN A 175 -25.44 24.61 -5.97
N ASP A 176 -24.38 24.57 -5.20
CA ASP A 176 -24.45 24.34 -3.75
C ASP A 176 -24.53 25.65 -2.97
N PRO A 177 -25.70 25.98 -2.36
CA PRO A 177 -25.88 27.23 -1.61
C PRO A 177 -25.00 27.27 -0.34
N TRP A 178 -24.54 26.15 0.13
CA TRP A 178 -23.73 25.99 1.35
C TRP A 178 -22.24 25.81 1.09
N GLN A 179 -21.78 26.04 -0.15
CA GLN A 179 -20.36 25.93 -0.46
C GLN A 179 -19.52 26.79 0.52
N PRO A 180 -18.84 26.20 1.49
CA PRO A 180 -17.97 26.97 2.36
C PRO A 180 -16.81 27.46 1.51
N LYS A 181 -16.50 28.75 1.62
CA LYS A 181 -15.33 29.35 0.97
C LYS A 181 -14.05 28.92 1.71
N THR A 182 -13.77 27.63 1.70
CA THR A 182 -12.64 27.00 2.42
C THR A 182 -11.29 27.32 1.80
N GLY A 183 -11.29 27.89 0.58
CA GLY A 183 -10.09 28.13 -0.22
C GLY A 183 -9.56 26.86 -0.92
N THR A 184 -10.26 25.73 -0.78
CA THR A 184 -10.02 24.56 -1.61
C THR A 184 -10.70 24.75 -2.97
N GLU A 185 -10.10 24.18 -4.02
CA GLU A 185 -10.74 24.07 -5.33
C GLU A 185 -12.06 23.27 -5.20
N ALA A 186 -12.97 23.43 -6.17
CA ALA A 186 -14.23 22.67 -6.20
C ALA A 186 -14.04 21.14 -6.43
N LYS A 187 -12.82 20.63 -6.33
CA LYS A 187 -12.44 19.24 -6.64
C LYS A 187 -13.26 18.18 -5.90
N THR A 188 -13.72 18.47 -4.68
CA THR A 188 -14.51 17.53 -3.87
C THR A 188 -15.94 17.31 -4.37
N TYR A 189 -16.43 18.15 -5.30
CA TYR A 189 -17.77 18.03 -5.89
C TYR A 189 -17.88 16.95 -6.98
N VAL A 190 -16.75 16.39 -7.43
CA VAL A 190 -16.68 15.21 -8.30
C VAL A 190 -15.82 14.17 -7.61
N ARG A 191 -16.30 12.94 -7.53
CA ARG A 191 -15.56 11.86 -6.87
C ARG A 191 -14.41 11.39 -7.73
N LYS A 192 -13.22 11.91 -7.43
CA LYS A 192 -11.96 11.66 -8.15
C LYS A 192 -10.83 11.53 -7.14
N ALA A 193 -9.80 10.75 -7.48
CA ALA A 193 -8.63 10.56 -6.64
C ALA A 193 -7.97 11.89 -6.29
N ALA A 194 -7.83 12.17 -5.00
CA ALA A 194 -7.38 13.47 -4.51
C ALA A 194 -5.94 13.79 -4.91
N TYR A 195 -5.05 12.77 -4.97
CA TYR A 195 -3.64 12.95 -5.32
C TYR A 195 -3.42 13.51 -6.73
N GLU A 196 -4.33 13.25 -7.67
CA GLU A 196 -4.21 13.76 -9.04
C GLU A 196 -4.20 15.29 -9.13
N TYR A 197 -4.80 15.96 -8.16
CA TYR A 197 -4.74 17.42 -8.01
C TYR A 197 -3.40 17.93 -7.43
N GLY A 198 -2.41 17.06 -7.29
CA GLY A 198 -1.12 17.29 -6.65
C GLY A 198 -1.18 17.05 -5.15
N TRP A 199 -0.10 16.50 -4.61
CA TRP A 199 0.10 16.27 -3.18
C TRP A 199 1.52 16.67 -2.80
N ASP A 200 1.87 16.66 -1.51
CA ASP A 200 3.21 17.05 -1.07
C ASP A 200 4.32 16.01 -1.34
N TRP A 201 3.95 14.91 -2.03
CA TRP A 201 4.83 13.90 -2.62
C TRP A 201 4.50 13.62 -4.09
N GLY A 202 3.34 14.03 -4.59
CA GLY A 202 2.80 13.67 -5.91
C GLY A 202 2.68 14.86 -6.87
N PRO A 203 2.95 14.64 -8.17
CA PRO A 203 2.75 15.66 -9.19
C PRO A 203 1.27 15.91 -9.44
N ARG A 204 0.93 17.05 -10.03
CA ARG A 204 -0.43 17.37 -10.45
C ARG A 204 -0.66 16.86 -11.86
N PHE A 205 -1.43 15.79 -12.00
CA PHE A 205 -1.92 15.27 -13.28
C PHE A 205 -3.40 14.90 -13.12
N VAL A 206 -4.28 15.89 -13.28
CA VAL A 206 -5.74 15.69 -13.23
C VAL A 206 -6.16 15.12 -14.57
N THR A 207 -6.25 13.78 -14.64
CA THR A 207 -6.50 13.07 -15.88
C THR A 207 -8.00 12.85 -16.17
N SER A 208 -8.31 12.17 -17.26
CA SER A 208 -9.64 11.73 -17.64
C SER A 208 -9.54 10.50 -18.52
N GLY A 209 -10.44 9.55 -18.38
CA GLY A 209 -10.42 8.36 -19.23
C GLY A 209 -11.34 7.23 -18.80
N ILE A 210 -11.36 6.19 -19.60
CA ILE A 210 -11.99 4.90 -19.25
C ILE A 210 -10.91 4.08 -18.55
N TRP A 211 -10.68 4.35 -17.25
CA TRP A 211 -9.51 3.88 -16.52
C TRP A 211 -9.60 2.43 -16.04
N ARG A 212 -10.79 1.82 -16.10
CA ARG A 212 -11.04 0.39 -15.86
C ARG A 212 -11.77 -0.23 -17.03
N SER A 213 -12.03 -1.54 -16.95
CA SER A 213 -12.61 -2.29 -18.05
C SER A 213 -14.02 -1.80 -18.43
N VAL A 214 -14.38 -2.03 -19.69
CA VAL A 214 -15.73 -1.85 -20.22
C VAL A 214 -16.17 -3.11 -20.93
N SER A 215 -17.39 -3.59 -20.61
CA SER A 215 -17.94 -4.80 -21.16
C SER A 215 -19.42 -4.68 -21.52
N LEU A 216 -19.86 -5.56 -22.43
CA LEU A 216 -21.26 -5.81 -22.71
C LEU A 216 -21.63 -7.17 -22.11
N GLU A 217 -22.58 -7.19 -21.18
CA GLU A 217 -23.08 -8.40 -20.51
C GLU A 217 -24.49 -8.71 -20.92
N ALA A 218 -24.71 -9.86 -21.57
CA ALA A 218 -26.00 -10.31 -22.02
C ALA A 218 -26.46 -11.56 -21.28
N TRP A 219 -27.68 -11.55 -20.73
CA TRP A 219 -28.20 -12.64 -19.91
C TRP A 219 -29.73 -12.78 -20.05
N ASP A 220 -30.28 -13.99 -19.76
CA ASP A 220 -31.67 -14.29 -20.00
C ASP A 220 -32.56 -14.48 -18.79
N LYS A 221 -32.27 -15.47 -17.96
CA LYS A 221 -33.16 -15.89 -16.87
C LYS A 221 -32.76 -15.38 -15.54
N ALA A 222 -31.49 -15.58 -15.22
CA ALA A 222 -30.87 -15.13 -13.97
C ALA A 222 -29.36 -15.01 -14.10
N ARG A 223 -28.76 -14.13 -13.29
CA ARG A 223 -27.31 -14.00 -13.12
C ARG A 223 -26.97 -13.92 -11.63
N ILE A 224 -25.76 -14.26 -11.28
CA ILE A 224 -25.22 -14.00 -9.95
C ILE A 224 -24.76 -12.52 -9.92
N ALA A 225 -25.50 -11.71 -9.18
CA ALA A 225 -25.18 -10.30 -9.02
C ALA A 225 -24.04 -10.10 -8.03
N ASP A 226 -24.01 -10.94 -6.96
CA ASP A 226 -22.98 -10.89 -5.92
C ASP A 226 -22.83 -12.26 -5.25
N PHE A 227 -21.61 -12.54 -4.70
CA PHE A 227 -21.32 -13.77 -3.97
C PHE A 227 -20.31 -13.49 -2.88
N THR A 228 -20.66 -13.87 -1.63
CA THR A 228 -19.77 -13.67 -0.49
C THR A 228 -19.86 -14.83 0.50
N ILE A 229 -18.79 -15.05 1.25
CA ILE A 229 -18.71 -16.04 2.31
C ILE A 229 -18.72 -15.33 3.66
N ARG A 230 -19.87 -15.37 4.33
CA ARG A 230 -20.03 -14.82 5.69
C ARG A 230 -19.44 -15.79 6.71
N GLN A 231 -18.55 -15.30 7.55
CA GLN A 231 -17.87 -16.09 8.59
C GLN A 231 -18.57 -15.90 9.94
N ARG A 232 -19.60 -16.75 10.24
CA ARG A 232 -20.43 -16.61 11.44
C ARG A 232 -19.69 -16.94 12.72
N ASP A 233 -18.93 -18.06 12.67
CA ASP A 233 -18.12 -18.53 13.79
C ASP A 233 -16.95 -19.33 13.21
N VAL A 234 -15.73 -18.95 13.57
CA VAL A 234 -14.51 -19.57 13.05
C VAL A 234 -13.56 -19.90 14.20
N SER A 235 -13.19 -21.17 14.28
CA SER A 235 -12.24 -21.70 15.26
C SER A 235 -11.33 -22.74 14.60
N ASN A 236 -10.32 -23.24 15.31
CA ASN A 236 -9.49 -24.35 14.86
C ASN A 236 -10.25 -25.70 14.77
N GLU A 237 -11.42 -25.80 15.40
CA GLU A 237 -12.22 -27.03 15.43
C GLU A 237 -13.26 -27.04 14.31
N VAL A 238 -13.91 -25.91 14.08
CA VAL A 238 -14.97 -25.77 13.09
C VAL A 238 -15.11 -24.34 12.62
N ALA A 239 -15.45 -24.18 11.33
CA ALA A 239 -15.93 -22.93 10.76
C ALA A 239 -17.39 -23.11 10.32
N HIS A 240 -18.27 -22.24 10.81
CA HIS A 240 -19.65 -22.09 10.38
C HIS A 240 -19.76 -20.87 9.48
N LEU A 241 -20.08 -21.10 8.22
CA LEU A 241 -20.12 -20.09 7.18
C LEU A 241 -21.51 -20.04 6.55
N ASP A 242 -21.89 -18.87 6.05
CA ASP A 242 -23.01 -18.73 5.11
C ASP A 242 -22.48 -18.27 3.76
N ALA A 243 -22.65 -19.10 2.74
CA ALA A 243 -22.43 -18.72 1.35
C ALA A 243 -23.66 -17.93 0.86
N GLU A 244 -23.55 -16.59 0.86
CA GLU A 244 -24.62 -15.68 0.45
C GLU A 244 -24.51 -15.43 -1.05
N VAL A 245 -25.51 -15.90 -1.83
CA VAL A 245 -25.59 -15.73 -3.28
C VAL A 245 -26.72 -14.76 -3.61
N GLU A 246 -26.38 -13.57 -4.11
CA GLU A 246 -27.34 -12.61 -4.60
C GLU A 246 -27.62 -12.86 -6.10
N ILE A 247 -28.85 -13.17 -6.41
CA ILE A 247 -29.30 -13.51 -7.77
C ILE A 247 -30.24 -12.44 -8.29
N GLU A 248 -29.95 -11.92 -9.47
CA GLU A 248 -30.89 -11.11 -10.23
C GLU A 248 -31.62 -11.98 -11.23
N ALA A 249 -32.98 -12.08 -11.08
CA ALA A 249 -33.82 -12.88 -11.94
C ALA A 249 -34.67 -11.98 -12.84
N ALA A 250 -34.69 -12.27 -14.16
CA ALA A 250 -35.50 -11.53 -15.12
C ALA A 250 -37.00 -11.83 -14.97
N LYS A 251 -37.33 -13.03 -14.48
CA LYS A 251 -38.73 -13.52 -14.31
C LYS A 251 -38.81 -14.46 -13.10
N PRO A 252 -40.01 -14.57 -12.48
CA PRO A 252 -40.23 -15.59 -11.46
C PRO A 252 -40.00 -17.01 -11.99
N GLY A 253 -39.41 -17.88 -11.16
CA GLY A 253 -39.15 -19.28 -11.55
C GLY A 253 -38.55 -20.08 -10.41
N THR A 254 -38.31 -21.36 -10.67
CA THR A 254 -37.64 -22.27 -9.72
C THR A 254 -36.23 -22.54 -10.27
N ILE A 255 -35.22 -22.27 -9.41
CA ILE A 255 -33.79 -22.48 -9.70
C ILE A 255 -33.16 -23.37 -8.63
N VAL A 256 -32.03 -23.94 -8.97
CA VAL A 256 -31.14 -24.62 -8.03
C VAL A 256 -29.90 -23.76 -7.87
N VAL A 257 -29.54 -23.47 -6.64
CA VAL A 257 -28.27 -22.80 -6.26
C VAL A 257 -27.44 -23.81 -5.50
N ASP A 258 -26.24 -24.05 -5.95
CA ASP A 258 -25.27 -24.88 -5.24
C ASP A 258 -23.92 -24.17 -5.13
N VAL A 259 -23.23 -24.44 -4.03
CA VAL A 259 -21.89 -23.93 -3.76
C VAL A 259 -20.98 -25.10 -3.44
N ASP A 260 -19.93 -25.28 -4.21
CA ASP A 260 -18.83 -26.19 -3.88
C ASP A 260 -17.62 -25.42 -3.35
N TYR A 261 -16.76 -26.14 -2.63
CA TYR A 261 -15.56 -25.53 -2.06
C TYR A 261 -14.40 -26.51 -1.94
N LEU A 262 -13.17 -25.96 -1.97
CA LEU A 262 -11.94 -26.72 -1.73
C LEU A 262 -10.85 -25.82 -1.14
N GLU A 263 -9.86 -26.41 -0.53
CA GLU A 263 -8.68 -25.69 -0.08
C GLU A 263 -7.89 -25.20 -1.32
N HIS A 264 -7.55 -23.90 -1.34
CA HIS A 264 -6.90 -23.23 -2.46
C HIS A 264 -5.56 -23.90 -2.83
N GLY A 265 -5.33 -24.09 -4.13
CA GLY A 265 -4.10 -24.67 -4.66
C GLY A 265 -4.00 -26.20 -4.51
N LEU A 266 -4.96 -26.86 -3.90
CA LEU A 266 -4.97 -28.33 -3.84
C LEU A 266 -5.68 -28.93 -5.06
N PRO A 267 -5.13 -30.03 -5.63
CA PRO A 267 -5.81 -30.71 -6.73
C PRO A 267 -7.10 -31.37 -6.23
N LEU A 268 -8.16 -31.27 -7.01
CA LEU A 268 -9.41 -31.91 -6.73
C LEU A 268 -9.27 -33.45 -6.84
N HIS A 269 -9.25 -34.15 -5.70
CA HIS A 269 -9.31 -35.60 -5.63
C HIS A 269 -10.74 -36.08 -5.34
N GLY A 270 -11.49 -36.40 -6.39
CA GLY A 270 -12.88 -36.81 -6.28
C GLY A 270 -13.87 -35.64 -6.52
N LYS A 271 -15.06 -35.70 -5.90
CA LYS A 271 -16.07 -34.64 -5.99
C LYS A 271 -15.86 -33.64 -4.84
N ALA A 272 -15.79 -32.33 -5.13
CA ALA A 272 -15.74 -31.30 -4.11
C ALA A 272 -16.94 -31.40 -3.14
N PRO A 273 -16.76 -31.13 -1.84
CA PRO A 273 -17.89 -30.93 -0.93
C PRO A 273 -18.80 -29.81 -1.48
N PHE A 274 -20.11 -29.96 -1.41
CA PHE A 274 -21.05 -28.97 -1.88
C PHE A 274 -22.31 -28.91 -1.02
N VAL A 275 -22.93 -27.75 -1.01
CA VAL A 275 -24.27 -27.52 -0.46
C VAL A 275 -25.17 -27.03 -1.57
N ALA A 276 -26.45 -27.44 -1.56
CA ALA A 276 -27.38 -27.06 -2.63
C ALA A 276 -28.78 -26.78 -2.08
N ARG A 277 -29.49 -25.86 -2.72
CA ARG A 277 -30.86 -25.48 -2.39
C ARG A 277 -31.68 -25.21 -3.63
N THR A 278 -32.89 -25.78 -3.70
CA THR A 278 -33.91 -25.42 -4.71
C THR A 278 -34.76 -24.30 -4.14
N VAL A 279 -34.86 -23.19 -4.88
CA VAL A 279 -35.57 -21.99 -4.44
C VAL A 279 -36.51 -21.46 -5.52
N ASN A 280 -37.60 -20.81 -5.10
CA ASN A 280 -38.43 -20.00 -5.99
C ASN A 280 -37.95 -18.56 -5.92
N VAL A 281 -37.58 -17.98 -7.06
CA VAL A 281 -37.15 -16.60 -7.21
C VAL A 281 -38.28 -15.73 -7.78
N HIS A 282 -38.29 -14.45 -7.37
CA HIS A 282 -39.12 -13.41 -7.97
C HIS A 282 -38.26 -12.53 -8.90
N THR A 283 -38.92 -11.75 -9.76
CA THR A 283 -38.25 -10.79 -10.65
C THR A 283 -37.42 -9.80 -9.80
N GLY A 284 -36.17 -9.51 -10.24
CA GLY A 284 -35.22 -8.65 -9.57
C GLY A 284 -34.35 -9.42 -8.58
N LYS A 285 -33.93 -8.78 -7.51
CA LYS A 285 -32.96 -9.24 -6.53
C LYS A 285 -33.54 -10.31 -5.59
N ASN A 286 -32.81 -11.41 -5.44
CA ASN A 286 -33.08 -12.50 -4.51
C ASN A 286 -31.78 -12.86 -3.79
N VAL A 287 -31.78 -12.98 -2.46
CA VAL A 287 -30.63 -13.39 -1.66
C VAL A 287 -30.86 -14.79 -1.12
N ILE A 288 -29.94 -15.70 -1.36
CA ILE A 288 -30.00 -17.11 -0.96
C ILE A 288 -28.79 -17.44 -0.08
N ASP A 289 -29.07 -17.83 1.16
CA ASP A 289 -28.06 -18.29 2.10
C ASP A 289 -27.94 -19.81 2.07
N LEU A 290 -26.72 -20.30 1.91
CA LEU A 290 -26.38 -21.71 1.98
C LEU A 290 -25.38 -21.94 3.12
N PRO A 291 -25.79 -22.61 4.21
CA PRO A 291 -24.88 -22.87 5.34
C PRO A 291 -23.81 -23.89 4.93
N VAL A 292 -22.55 -23.56 5.23
CA VAL A 292 -21.38 -24.40 5.00
C VAL A 292 -20.68 -24.65 6.32
N GLU A 293 -20.36 -25.93 6.63
CA GLU A 293 -19.55 -26.32 7.77
C GLU A 293 -18.23 -26.92 7.30
N ILE A 294 -17.11 -26.37 7.79
CA ILE A 294 -15.77 -26.89 7.55
C ILE A 294 -15.17 -27.33 8.88
N ARG A 295 -14.90 -28.63 9.03
CA ARG A 295 -14.28 -29.19 10.25
C ARG A 295 -12.77 -29.12 10.17
N GLN A 296 -12.11 -28.73 11.28
CA GLN A 296 -10.66 -28.57 11.39
C GLN A 296 -10.12 -27.67 10.26
N PRO A 297 -10.69 -26.45 10.08
CA PRO A 297 -10.26 -25.57 9.01
C PRO A 297 -8.82 -25.12 9.24
N LYS A 298 -8.09 -24.91 8.13
CA LYS A 298 -6.83 -24.19 8.17
C LYS A 298 -7.14 -22.71 8.15
N LEU A 299 -6.70 -22.00 9.18
CA LEU A 299 -6.95 -20.57 9.31
C LEU A 299 -5.94 -19.76 8.52
N TRP A 300 -6.39 -18.59 8.04
CA TRP A 300 -5.51 -17.57 7.49
C TRP A 300 -4.89 -16.74 8.62
N TRP A 301 -3.59 -16.44 8.52
CA TRP A 301 -2.85 -15.68 9.50
C TRP A 301 -2.06 -14.52 8.86
N PRO A 302 -1.86 -13.40 9.58
CA PRO A 302 -0.90 -12.39 9.17
C PRO A 302 0.53 -12.92 9.11
N ALA A 303 1.34 -12.30 8.28
CA ALA A 303 2.77 -12.61 8.16
C ALA A 303 3.47 -12.64 9.52
N GLY A 304 4.19 -13.71 9.79
CA GLY A 304 4.90 -13.94 11.06
C GLY A 304 4.09 -14.63 12.17
N TYR A 305 2.77 -14.87 11.99
CA TYR A 305 1.89 -15.49 12.99
C TYR A 305 1.39 -16.88 12.57
N GLY A 306 1.45 -17.26 11.32
CA GLY A 306 1.04 -18.55 10.78
C GLY A 306 0.96 -18.56 9.27
N ASP A 307 0.32 -19.61 8.71
CA ASP A 307 0.17 -19.83 7.27
C ASP A 307 -0.99 -19.01 6.69
N GLN A 308 -0.90 -18.67 5.39
CA GLN A 308 -1.90 -17.92 4.64
C GLN A 308 -2.85 -18.89 3.89
N SER A 309 -3.49 -19.78 4.64
CA SER A 309 -4.42 -20.77 4.08
C SER A 309 -5.68 -20.11 3.53
N ARG A 310 -6.07 -20.50 2.32
CA ARG A 310 -7.24 -19.97 1.62
C ARG A 310 -8.14 -21.09 1.10
N TYR A 311 -9.38 -20.76 0.77
CA TYR A 311 -10.38 -21.65 0.22
C TYR A 311 -11.02 -21.03 -1.01
N ASP A 312 -11.22 -21.84 -2.05
CA ASP A 312 -11.97 -21.47 -3.26
C ASP A 312 -13.40 -21.94 -3.10
N PHE A 313 -14.35 -21.04 -3.28
CA PHE A 313 -15.78 -21.33 -3.28
C PHE A 313 -16.33 -20.99 -4.66
N THR A 314 -17.17 -21.86 -5.24
CA THR A 314 -17.83 -21.62 -6.51
C THR A 314 -19.34 -21.77 -6.37
N ALA A 315 -20.07 -20.68 -6.60
CA ALA A 315 -21.52 -20.70 -6.67
C ALA A 315 -21.97 -21.04 -8.10
N HIS A 316 -22.93 -21.94 -8.23
CA HIS A 316 -23.56 -22.30 -9.48
C HIS A 316 -25.06 -22.05 -9.39
N VAL A 317 -25.65 -21.50 -10.46
CA VAL A 317 -27.08 -21.29 -10.57
C VAL A 317 -27.57 -22.03 -11.81
N SER A 318 -28.58 -22.89 -11.64
CA SER A 318 -29.15 -23.68 -12.71
C SER A 318 -30.68 -23.73 -12.67
N THR A 319 -31.31 -24.05 -13.78
CA THR A 319 -32.77 -24.36 -13.82
C THR A 319 -33.04 -25.69 -13.14
N ALA A 320 -34.18 -25.80 -12.45
CA ALA A 320 -34.55 -27.04 -11.76
C ALA A 320 -34.92 -28.19 -12.70
N SER A 321 -35.62 -27.90 -13.80
CA SER A 321 -36.04 -28.91 -14.80
C SER A 321 -36.38 -28.25 -16.16
N PRO A 322 -35.76 -28.69 -17.26
CA PRO A 322 -34.55 -29.50 -17.30
C PRO A 322 -33.38 -28.74 -16.70
N SER A 323 -32.41 -29.43 -16.11
CA SER A 323 -31.22 -28.80 -15.53
C SER A 323 -30.36 -28.15 -16.62
N SER A 324 -30.10 -26.87 -16.48
CA SER A 324 -29.29 -26.08 -17.40
C SER A 324 -28.54 -25.00 -16.58
N ASN A 325 -27.25 -24.91 -16.76
CA ASN A 325 -26.44 -23.85 -16.11
C ASN A 325 -26.90 -22.49 -16.61
N LEU A 326 -27.11 -21.55 -15.65
CA LEU A 326 -27.47 -20.16 -15.93
C LEU A 326 -26.26 -19.25 -15.72
N ASP A 327 -25.55 -19.45 -14.59
CA ASP A 327 -24.40 -18.64 -14.23
C ASP A 327 -23.52 -19.38 -13.22
N ASN A 328 -22.27 -18.94 -13.09
CA ASN A 328 -21.37 -19.34 -12.01
C ASN A 328 -20.46 -18.18 -11.59
N ARG A 329 -20.08 -18.15 -10.33
CA ARG A 329 -19.15 -17.17 -9.78
C ARG A 329 -18.27 -17.81 -8.72
N ALA A 330 -16.95 -17.57 -8.82
CA ALA A 330 -15.96 -18.03 -7.84
C ALA A 330 -15.47 -16.89 -6.97
N VAL A 331 -15.13 -17.21 -5.71
CA VAL A 331 -14.42 -16.34 -4.78
C VAL A 331 -13.38 -17.16 -4.02
N THR A 332 -12.22 -16.55 -3.76
CA THR A 332 -11.19 -17.11 -2.90
C THR A 332 -11.15 -16.31 -1.61
N THR A 333 -11.19 -16.98 -0.44
CA THR A 333 -11.11 -16.30 0.86
C THR A 333 -10.29 -17.12 1.86
N GLY A 334 -9.78 -16.46 2.91
CA GLY A 334 -9.16 -17.10 4.07
C GLY A 334 -10.10 -17.08 5.27
N LEU A 335 -10.12 -18.17 6.04
CA LEU A 335 -10.95 -18.25 7.22
C LEU A 335 -10.22 -17.66 8.42
N ARG A 336 -10.80 -16.65 9.05
CA ARG A 336 -10.21 -15.95 10.20
C ARG A 336 -11.26 -15.25 11.03
N THR A 337 -10.92 -14.90 12.27
CA THR A 337 -11.58 -13.85 13.03
C THR A 337 -10.67 -12.64 13.11
N ILE A 338 -11.22 -11.42 13.02
CA ILE A 338 -10.48 -10.18 13.24
C ILE A 338 -11.34 -9.20 14.04
N ILE A 339 -10.70 -8.56 15.02
CA ILE A 339 -11.36 -7.60 15.91
C ILE A 339 -10.41 -6.42 16.08
N LEU A 340 -10.94 -5.20 15.98
CA LEU A 340 -10.29 -4.00 16.51
C LEU A 340 -10.70 -3.90 18.00
N ASP A 341 -9.80 -4.34 18.87
CA ASP A 341 -10.04 -4.35 20.32
C ASP A 341 -9.75 -2.98 20.93
N ARG A 342 -10.74 -2.48 21.66
CA ARG A 342 -10.78 -1.15 22.24
C ARG A 342 -11.25 -1.19 23.70
N HIS A 343 -10.71 -2.12 24.48
CA HIS A 343 -11.02 -2.21 25.90
C HIS A 343 -10.37 -1.10 26.73
N GLN A 344 -10.96 -0.77 27.85
CA GLN A 344 -10.37 0.18 28.82
C GLN A 344 -9.25 -0.50 29.60
N ASP A 345 -8.07 0.13 29.63
CA ASP A 345 -6.93 -0.31 30.43
C ASP A 345 -6.32 0.85 31.27
N LYS A 346 -5.17 0.63 31.86
CA LYS A 346 -4.53 1.64 32.71
C LYS A 346 -3.98 2.87 31.96
N TRP A 347 -3.86 2.77 30.63
CA TRP A 347 -3.37 3.85 29.77
C TRP A 347 -4.47 4.54 28.97
N GLY A 348 -5.74 4.14 29.16
CA GLY A 348 -6.87 4.66 28.44
C GLY A 348 -7.62 3.57 27.68
N ARG A 349 -7.95 3.79 26.42
CA ARG A 349 -8.67 2.85 25.57
C ARG A 349 -7.70 2.21 24.58
N SER A 350 -7.56 0.88 24.60
CA SER A 350 -6.70 0.13 23.68
C SER A 350 -7.03 0.40 22.20
N PHE A 351 -6.07 0.20 21.32
CA PHE A 351 -6.26 0.16 19.88
C PHE A 351 -5.36 -0.94 19.30
N GLN A 352 -5.90 -2.15 19.14
CA GLN A 352 -5.13 -3.30 18.71
C GLN A 352 -5.95 -4.27 17.89
N PHE A 353 -5.30 -4.92 16.92
CA PHE A 353 -5.91 -5.99 16.14
C PHE A 353 -5.74 -7.32 16.86
N ILE A 354 -6.85 -8.04 17.01
CA ILE A 354 -6.84 -9.43 17.49
C ILE A 354 -7.25 -10.32 16.32
N VAL A 355 -6.33 -11.17 15.86
CA VAL A 355 -6.56 -12.10 14.75
C VAL A 355 -6.54 -13.53 15.31
N ASN A 356 -7.61 -14.28 15.09
CA ASN A 356 -7.78 -15.64 15.60
C ASN A 356 -7.48 -15.78 17.12
N GLY A 357 -7.86 -14.75 17.88
CA GLY A 357 -7.65 -14.69 19.32
C GLY A 357 -6.24 -14.23 19.77
N ILE A 358 -5.34 -13.89 18.84
CA ILE A 358 -3.97 -13.44 19.16
C ILE A 358 -3.86 -11.92 18.92
N PRO A 359 -3.38 -11.13 19.91
CA PRO A 359 -3.09 -9.72 19.70
C PRO A 359 -1.85 -9.53 18.83
N VAL A 360 -2.04 -8.84 17.70
CA VAL A 360 -1.01 -8.59 16.69
C VAL A 360 -0.45 -7.18 16.86
N PHE A 361 0.85 -7.05 17.01
CA PHE A 361 1.50 -5.74 16.84
C PHE A 361 1.56 -5.41 15.34
N ALA A 362 0.85 -4.37 14.90
CA ALA A 362 0.85 -3.94 13.52
C ALA A 362 2.17 -3.25 13.18
N LYS A 363 2.87 -3.77 12.17
CA LYS A 363 4.17 -3.27 11.68
C LYS A 363 4.07 -3.01 10.19
N GLY A 364 4.35 -1.79 9.76
CA GLY A 364 4.25 -1.52 8.34
C GLY A 364 4.45 -0.08 7.93
N ALA A 365 3.84 0.26 6.79
CA ALA A 365 3.88 1.58 6.20
C ALA A 365 2.59 1.90 5.46
N ASP A 366 2.37 3.19 5.19
CA ASP A 366 1.31 3.66 4.33
C ASP A 366 1.67 3.44 2.86
N VAL A 367 0.69 3.03 2.07
CA VAL A 367 0.80 2.89 0.61
C VAL A 367 0.07 4.04 -0.04
N ILE A 368 0.77 4.74 -0.92
CA ILE A 368 0.21 5.72 -1.86
C ILE A 368 0.07 5.08 -3.24
N PRO A 369 -0.60 5.72 -4.23
CA PRO A 369 -0.63 5.19 -5.59
C PRO A 369 0.74 4.73 -6.11
N PHE A 370 0.79 3.60 -6.81
CA PHE A 370 2.04 3.00 -7.29
C PHE A 370 2.63 3.73 -8.50
N ASP A 371 1.80 4.50 -9.20
CA ASP A 371 2.18 5.36 -10.32
C ASP A 371 1.23 6.56 -10.36
N SER A 372 1.68 7.69 -10.90
CA SER A 372 0.81 8.85 -11.14
C SER A 372 -0.32 8.53 -12.13
N PHE A 373 -0.12 7.50 -12.97
CA PHE A 373 -1.09 7.01 -13.95
C PHE A 373 -1.44 5.54 -13.64
N PRO A 374 -2.58 5.25 -13.00
CA PRO A 374 -2.94 3.90 -12.52
C PRO A 374 -2.82 2.81 -13.58
N ASN A 375 -3.09 3.14 -14.85
CA ASN A 375 -3.08 2.20 -15.96
C ASN A 375 -1.67 1.71 -16.37
N ARG A 376 -0.60 2.25 -15.79
CA ARG A 376 0.76 1.73 -15.99
C ARG A 376 1.14 0.65 -14.98
N VAL A 377 0.43 0.57 -13.86
CA VAL A 377 0.73 -0.40 -12.80
C VAL A 377 0.37 -1.81 -13.25
N THR A 378 1.29 -2.73 -13.06
CA THR A 378 1.13 -4.14 -13.45
C THR A 378 1.19 -5.07 -12.22
N THR A 379 0.69 -6.30 -12.36
CA THR A 379 0.80 -7.32 -11.30
C THR A 379 2.24 -7.54 -10.79
N PRO A 380 3.29 -7.57 -11.64
CA PRO A 380 4.67 -7.59 -11.17
C PRO A 380 5.08 -6.39 -10.33
N ASP A 381 4.53 -5.19 -10.57
CA ASP A 381 4.85 -4.00 -9.78
C ASP A 381 4.25 -4.10 -8.37
N TYR A 382 2.98 -4.52 -8.25
CA TYR A 382 2.37 -4.83 -6.95
C TYR A 382 3.17 -5.88 -6.20
N ARG A 383 3.48 -7.00 -6.85
CA ARG A 383 4.21 -8.11 -6.21
C ARG A 383 5.58 -7.67 -5.70
N ARG A 384 6.32 -6.90 -6.48
CA ARG A 384 7.65 -6.39 -6.11
C ARG A 384 7.60 -5.54 -4.83
N ILE A 385 6.65 -4.61 -4.72
CA ILE A 385 6.52 -3.73 -3.56
C ILE A 385 6.00 -4.47 -2.34
N LEU A 386 4.96 -5.32 -2.51
CA LEU A 386 4.37 -6.07 -1.41
C LEU A 386 5.31 -7.16 -0.87
N GLU A 387 6.06 -7.84 -1.73
CA GLU A 387 7.13 -8.76 -1.29
C GLU A 387 8.23 -8.00 -0.55
N SER A 388 8.57 -6.78 -0.99
CA SER A 388 9.53 -5.92 -0.28
C SER A 388 9.03 -5.51 1.11
N ALA A 389 7.73 -5.26 1.28
CA ALA A 389 7.13 -5.01 2.58
C ALA A 389 7.24 -6.26 3.50
N ARG A 390 6.81 -7.44 3.00
CA ARG A 390 6.96 -8.70 3.74
C ARG A 390 8.42 -9.00 4.08
N ASP A 391 9.34 -8.82 3.13
CA ASP A 391 10.78 -9.07 3.31
C ASP A 391 11.41 -8.11 4.33
N ALA A 392 10.76 -6.97 4.61
CA ALA A 392 11.09 -6.06 5.69
C ALA A 392 10.33 -6.35 7.02
N ASN A 393 9.74 -7.54 7.17
CA ASN A 393 8.98 -7.99 8.33
C ASN A 393 7.70 -7.19 8.62
N MET A 394 7.14 -6.52 7.62
CA MET A 394 5.84 -5.86 7.73
C MET A 394 4.72 -6.91 7.67
N ASN A 395 3.66 -6.69 8.44
CA ASN A 395 2.46 -7.51 8.48
C ASN A 395 1.18 -6.69 8.22
N MET A 396 1.30 -5.37 8.06
CA MET A 396 0.21 -4.49 7.72
C MET A 396 0.67 -3.41 6.77
N ILE A 397 -0.20 -3.01 5.86
CA ILE A 397 -0.09 -1.76 5.12
C ILE A 397 -1.39 -0.98 5.30
N ARG A 398 -1.29 0.35 5.35
CA ARG A 398 -2.45 1.22 5.26
C ARG A 398 -2.54 1.76 3.84
N HIS A 399 -3.66 1.49 3.19
CA HIS A 399 -3.98 2.02 1.87
C HIS A 399 -4.63 3.39 2.04
N TRP A 400 -3.86 4.45 1.79
CA TRP A 400 -4.20 5.83 2.10
C TRP A 400 -5.38 6.38 1.26
N GLY A 401 -6.27 7.14 1.92
CA GLY A 401 -7.56 7.59 1.37
C GLY A 401 -7.52 8.69 0.31
N GLY A 402 -6.36 9.25 -0.01
CA GLY A 402 -6.22 10.23 -1.10
C GLY A 402 -5.93 9.61 -2.47
N GLY A 403 -5.81 8.29 -2.55
CA GLY A 403 -5.51 7.51 -3.75
C GLY A 403 -6.75 7.01 -4.49
N TYR A 404 -6.70 5.77 -4.93
CA TYR A 404 -7.80 5.03 -5.57
C TYR A 404 -7.80 3.60 -5.05
N TYR A 405 -8.96 2.90 -5.09
CA TYR A 405 -9.02 1.47 -4.75
C TYR A 405 -8.24 0.68 -5.78
N GLU A 406 -7.29 -0.14 -5.33
CA GLU A 406 -6.40 -0.91 -6.21
C GLU A 406 -7.15 -2.01 -6.99
N SER A 407 -6.44 -2.66 -7.91
CA SER A 407 -6.95 -3.81 -8.64
C SER A 407 -7.03 -5.05 -7.75
N GLU A 408 -7.74 -6.09 -8.20
CA GLU A 408 -7.88 -7.35 -7.45
C GLU A 408 -6.52 -7.99 -7.13
N GLU A 409 -5.57 -7.92 -8.06
CA GLU A 409 -4.24 -8.51 -7.91
C GLU A 409 -3.47 -7.97 -6.71
N PHE A 410 -3.67 -6.70 -6.37
CA PHE A 410 -3.07 -6.11 -5.16
C PHE A 410 -3.55 -6.83 -3.89
N TYR A 411 -4.86 -7.01 -3.76
CA TYR A 411 -5.45 -7.65 -2.57
C TYR A 411 -5.17 -9.15 -2.56
N GLU A 412 -5.20 -9.84 -3.70
CA GLU A 412 -4.82 -11.25 -3.83
C GLU A 412 -3.38 -11.49 -3.38
N ILE A 413 -2.45 -10.59 -3.74
CA ILE A 413 -1.05 -10.66 -3.27
C ILE A 413 -0.97 -10.41 -1.76
N CYS A 414 -1.74 -9.47 -1.22
CA CYS A 414 -1.81 -9.26 0.23
C CYS A 414 -2.34 -10.50 0.96
N ASP A 415 -3.37 -11.15 0.42
CA ASP A 415 -3.91 -12.41 0.94
C ASP A 415 -2.87 -13.53 0.95
N GLU A 416 -2.09 -13.65 -0.14
CA GLU A 416 -1.03 -14.63 -0.32
C GLU A 416 0.14 -14.40 0.64
N LEU A 417 0.52 -13.14 0.85
CA LEU A 417 1.68 -12.78 1.66
C LEU A 417 1.37 -12.61 3.15
N GLY A 418 0.10 -12.61 3.54
CA GLY A 418 -0.33 -12.36 4.91
C GLY A 418 -0.19 -10.90 5.34
N ILE A 419 -0.26 -9.97 4.42
CA ILE A 419 -0.20 -8.54 4.71
C ILE A 419 -1.63 -8.04 4.99
N MET A 420 -1.90 -7.68 6.23
CA MET A 420 -3.16 -7.03 6.59
C MET A 420 -3.28 -5.67 5.89
N VAL A 421 -4.46 -5.34 5.41
CA VAL A 421 -4.77 -4.07 4.76
C VAL A 421 -5.70 -3.26 5.63
N TRP A 422 -5.24 -2.11 6.10
CA TRP A 422 -6.08 -1.03 6.59
C TRP A 422 -6.54 -0.23 5.38
N GLN A 423 -7.80 -0.41 4.97
CA GLN A 423 -8.35 0.20 3.76
C GLN A 423 -9.08 1.50 4.10
N ASP A 424 -8.47 2.63 3.77
CA ASP A 424 -9.22 3.89 3.75
C ASP A 424 -10.21 3.90 2.58
N MET A 425 -11.38 4.44 2.79
CA MET A 425 -12.24 4.89 1.70
C MET A 425 -11.63 6.17 1.09
N MET A 426 -11.82 6.37 -0.23
CA MET A 426 -11.07 7.35 -1.00
C MET A 426 -11.50 8.79 -0.72
N PHE A 427 -11.19 9.25 0.50
CA PHE A 427 -11.34 10.63 0.97
C PHE A 427 -10.03 11.08 1.60
N GLY A 428 -9.45 12.14 1.05
CA GLY A 428 -8.33 12.85 1.65
C GLY A 428 -8.80 13.79 2.75
N ASN A 429 -7.95 14.74 3.13
CA ASN A 429 -8.19 15.71 4.21
C ASN A 429 -9.10 16.89 3.83
N ASP A 430 -9.83 16.80 2.74
CA ASP A 430 -10.71 17.85 2.28
C ASP A 430 -12.12 17.74 2.88
N TRP A 431 -12.79 18.89 3.01
CA TRP A 431 -14.22 18.91 3.30
C TRP A 431 -15.01 18.29 2.14
N GLN A 432 -16.09 17.58 2.50
CA GLN A 432 -16.97 16.91 1.53
C GLN A 432 -18.30 17.66 1.42
N PRO A 433 -18.95 17.69 0.22
CA PRO A 433 -20.24 18.34 0.01
C PRO A 433 -21.36 17.60 0.75
N GLY A 434 -22.11 18.30 1.61
CA GLY A 434 -23.25 17.73 2.36
C GLY A 434 -24.56 17.56 1.56
N THR A 435 -24.53 17.66 0.23
CA THR A 435 -25.72 17.55 -0.61
C THR A 435 -26.28 16.13 -0.64
N TYR A 436 -27.61 16.02 -0.83
CA TYR A 436 -28.26 14.71 -0.92
C TYR A 436 -27.72 13.83 -2.07
N ALA A 437 -27.47 14.44 -3.23
CA ALA A 437 -26.92 13.74 -4.38
C ALA A 437 -25.52 13.19 -4.10
N PHE A 438 -24.66 13.98 -3.44
CA PHE A 438 -23.33 13.53 -3.05
C PHE A 438 -23.40 12.37 -2.06
N LYS A 439 -24.26 12.47 -1.04
CA LYS A 439 -24.46 11.41 -0.04
C LYS A 439 -24.95 10.08 -0.65
N GLN A 440 -25.85 10.15 -1.65
CA GLN A 440 -26.24 8.95 -2.41
C GLN A 440 -25.10 8.37 -3.25
N ASN A 441 -24.28 9.25 -3.83
CA ASN A 441 -23.15 8.84 -4.66
C ASN A 441 -22.07 8.10 -3.87
N ILE A 442 -21.71 8.59 -2.68
CA ILE A 442 -20.73 7.93 -1.80
C ILE A 442 -21.29 6.65 -1.16
N GLU A 443 -22.59 6.57 -0.91
CA GLU A 443 -23.23 5.32 -0.46
C GLU A 443 -23.10 4.23 -1.54
N ALA A 444 -23.39 4.55 -2.79
CA ALA A 444 -23.24 3.62 -3.90
C ALA A 444 -21.78 3.23 -4.16
N GLU A 445 -20.83 4.18 -4.07
CA GLU A 445 -19.40 3.90 -4.13
C GLU A 445 -18.97 2.89 -3.06
N ALA A 446 -19.36 3.14 -1.81
CA ALA A 446 -19.03 2.24 -0.70
C ALA A 446 -19.65 0.85 -0.88
N GLU A 447 -20.90 0.76 -1.39
CA GLU A 447 -21.52 -0.53 -1.71
C GLU A 447 -20.74 -1.30 -2.76
N ASP A 448 -20.35 -0.66 -3.85
CA ASP A 448 -19.56 -1.28 -4.92
C ASP A 448 -18.21 -1.78 -4.40
N GLN A 449 -17.48 -0.97 -3.65
CA GLN A 449 -16.14 -1.31 -3.21
C GLN A 449 -16.11 -2.32 -2.06
N VAL A 450 -17.01 -2.21 -1.10
CA VAL A 450 -17.10 -3.20 -0.01
C VAL A 450 -17.53 -4.57 -0.58
N ARG A 451 -18.50 -4.64 -1.51
CA ARG A 451 -18.87 -5.90 -2.18
C ARG A 451 -17.69 -6.52 -2.93
N ARG A 452 -16.90 -5.70 -3.60
CA ARG A 452 -15.74 -6.14 -4.36
C ARG A 452 -14.66 -6.74 -3.45
N LEU A 453 -14.37 -6.11 -2.31
CA LEU A 453 -13.18 -6.39 -1.50
C LEU A 453 -13.42 -7.27 -0.27
N ARG A 454 -14.64 -7.39 0.24
CA ARG A 454 -14.95 -8.05 1.52
C ARG A 454 -14.59 -9.56 1.61
N ASN A 455 -14.35 -10.23 0.48
CA ASN A 455 -13.91 -11.62 0.48
C ASN A 455 -12.39 -11.77 0.68
N HIS A 456 -11.60 -10.68 0.64
CA HIS A 456 -10.17 -10.72 0.89
C HIS A 456 -9.88 -10.81 2.40
N PRO A 457 -9.26 -11.91 2.88
CA PRO A 457 -8.97 -12.07 4.31
C PRO A 457 -7.95 -11.05 4.82
N SER A 458 -7.17 -10.43 3.92
CA SER A 458 -6.21 -9.38 4.24
C SER A 458 -6.87 -8.08 4.69
N ILE A 459 -8.11 -7.75 4.27
CA ILE A 459 -8.81 -6.55 4.74
C ILE A 459 -9.03 -6.64 6.23
N ALA A 460 -8.28 -5.84 6.99
CA ALA A 460 -8.27 -5.86 8.45
C ALA A 460 -9.11 -4.75 9.07
N LEU A 461 -9.29 -3.64 8.35
CA LEU A 461 -10.02 -2.47 8.80
C LEU A 461 -10.56 -1.68 7.61
N TRP A 462 -11.82 -1.30 7.67
CA TRP A 462 -12.38 -0.24 6.84
C TRP A 462 -12.26 1.09 7.56
N CYS A 463 -11.62 2.07 6.94
CA CYS A 463 -11.50 3.41 7.50
C CYS A 463 -12.22 4.43 6.63
N GLY A 464 -12.99 5.32 7.24
CA GLY A 464 -13.86 6.24 6.50
C GLY A 464 -13.11 7.28 5.68
N ASN A 465 -11.99 7.79 6.19
CA ASN A 465 -11.21 8.82 5.50
C ASN A 465 -9.82 9.00 6.10
N ASN A 466 -8.96 9.69 5.34
CA ASN A 466 -7.71 10.28 5.85
C ASN A 466 -7.98 11.71 6.33
N GLU A 467 -7.70 12.01 7.60
CA GLU A 467 -7.55 13.34 8.21
C GLU A 467 -8.74 14.32 8.08
N THR A 468 -9.87 13.95 7.49
CA THR A 468 -11.01 14.87 7.33
C THR A 468 -11.53 15.38 8.69
N GLU A 469 -11.51 14.55 9.74
CA GLU A 469 -11.94 14.91 11.10
C GLU A 469 -11.07 16.03 11.70
N VAL A 470 -9.75 15.84 11.70
CA VAL A 470 -8.81 16.81 12.28
C VAL A 470 -8.65 18.04 11.38
N ALA A 471 -8.73 17.86 10.08
CA ALA A 471 -8.54 18.93 9.11
C ALA A 471 -9.63 20.01 9.15
N LEU A 472 -10.78 19.78 9.80
CA LEU A 472 -11.79 20.80 10.06
C LEU A 472 -11.24 22.02 10.81
N ASN A 473 -10.17 21.81 11.59
CA ASN A 473 -9.53 22.87 12.37
C ASN A 473 -8.26 23.46 11.71
N TRP A 474 -7.88 23.02 10.51
CA TRP A 474 -6.65 23.46 9.85
C TRP A 474 -6.83 24.74 9.03
N GLY A 475 -5.79 25.56 9.01
CA GLY A 475 -5.66 26.72 8.12
C GLY A 475 -6.90 27.61 8.06
N ARG A 476 -7.41 27.86 6.86
CA ARG A 476 -8.59 28.69 6.64
C ARG A 476 -9.87 28.08 7.21
N ARG A 477 -9.98 26.76 7.26
CA ARG A 477 -11.14 26.06 7.83
C ARG A 477 -11.27 26.35 9.33
N GLY A 478 -10.15 26.39 10.06
CA GLY A 478 -10.14 26.76 11.48
C GLY A 478 -10.72 28.15 11.78
N SER A 479 -10.68 29.09 10.82
CA SER A 479 -11.20 30.46 10.96
C SER A 479 -12.61 30.68 10.40
N LEU A 480 -13.28 29.62 9.91
CA LEU A 480 -14.67 29.72 9.43
C LEU A 480 -15.64 30.06 10.56
N PRO A 481 -16.81 30.73 10.26
CA PRO A 481 -17.87 30.98 11.23
C PRO A 481 -18.33 29.67 11.92
N ALA A 482 -18.72 29.79 13.18
CA ALA A 482 -19.10 28.62 14.01
C ALA A 482 -20.27 27.81 13.40
N GLU A 483 -21.26 28.49 12.81
CA GLU A 483 -22.40 27.87 12.14
C GLU A 483 -21.98 27.07 10.90
N VAL A 484 -20.99 27.56 10.14
CA VAL A 484 -20.44 26.85 8.98
C VAL A 484 -19.66 25.59 9.44
N LYS A 485 -18.81 25.73 10.46
CA LYS A 485 -18.09 24.59 11.03
C LYS A 485 -19.04 23.56 11.62
N PHE A 486 -20.11 23.99 12.28
CA PHE A 486 -21.14 23.08 12.80
C PHE A 486 -21.82 22.30 11.66
N GLN A 487 -22.21 22.97 10.57
CA GLN A 487 -22.80 22.27 9.42
C GLN A 487 -21.82 21.27 8.81
N MET A 488 -20.56 21.66 8.58
CA MET A 488 -19.51 20.76 8.08
C MET A 488 -19.35 19.53 8.97
N TRP A 489 -19.39 19.73 10.31
CA TRP A 489 -19.32 18.61 11.25
C TRP A 489 -20.55 17.70 11.18
N GLN A 490 -21.76 18.24 11.01
CA GLN A 490 -22.97 17.43 10.82
C GLN A 490 -22.93 16.63 9.52
N ASP A 491 -22.40 17.21 8.44
CA ASP A 491 -22.19 16.51 7.17
C ASP A 491 -21.16 15.39 7.33
N TYR A 492 -20.03 15.68 7.96
CA TYR A 492 -19.01 14.69 8.32
C TYR A 492 -19.59 13.50 9.11
N LEU A 493 -20.32 13.75 10.18
CA LEU A 493 -20.94 12.67 10.97
C LEU A 493 -21.95 11.86 10.15
N THR A 494 -22.73 12.52 9.30
CA THR A 494 -23.70 11.85 8.42
C THR A 494 -23.01 10.92 7.43
N GLU A 495 -21.93 11.37 6.82
CA GLU A 495 -21.19 10.66 5.79
C GLU A 495 -20.37 9.51 6.39
N PHE A 496 -19.43 9.82 7.27
CA PHE A 496 -18.44 8.87 7.76
C PHE A 496 -18.96 8.00 8.90
N SER A 497 -19.66 8.57 9.88
CA SER A 497 -20.21 7.77 10.99
C SER A 497 -21.55 7.14 10.67
N GLY A 498 -22.32 7.78 9.79
CA GLY A 498 -23.66 7.32 9.40
C GLY A 498 -23.65 6.42 8.17
N ILE A 499 -23.39 6.98 6.98
CA ILE A 499 -23.57 6.28 5.69
C ILE A 499 -22.53 5.18 5.54
N LEU A 500 -21.24 5.50 5.57
CA LEU A 500 -20.18 4.53 5.31
C LEU A 500 -20.15 3.41 6.35
N ASN A 501 -20.30 3.74 7.63
CA ASN A 501 -20.40 2.75 8.70
C ASN A 501 -21.59 1.79 8.49
N ARG A 502 -22.76 2.32 8.12
CA ARG A 502 -23.95 1.50 7.86
C ARG A 502 -23.74 0.56 6.67
N VAL A 503 -23.07 1.02 5.59
CA VAL A 503 -22.75 0.18 4.43
C VAL A 503 -21.83 -0.96 4.83
N VAL A 504 -20.74 -0.68 5.56
CA VAL A 504 -19.81 -1.73 6.04
C VAL A 504 -20.54 -2.68 6.98
N ALA A 505 -21.27 -2.19 7.99
CA ALA A 505 -22.00 -3.04 8.94
C ALA A 505 -23.02 -3.98 8.26
N ARG A 506 -23.60 -3.56 7.14
CA ARG A 506 -24.52 -4.38 6.35
C ARG A 506 -23.84 -5.40 5.45
N LEU A 507 -22.73 -5.01 4.80
CA LEU A 507 -22.10 -5.81 3.75
C LEU A 507 -20.90 -6.63 4.24
N ASP A 508 -20.22 -6.22 5.29
CA ASP A 508 -19.03 -6.85 5.86
C ASP A 508 -18.98 -6.62 7.39
N ALA A 509 -19.93 -7.20 8.11
CA ALA A 509 -20.03 -7.06 9.55
C ALA A 509 -18.88 -7.73 10.32
N GLU A 510 -18.16 -8.61 9.66
CA GLU A 510 -17.06 -9.40 10.22
C GLU A 510 -15.72 -8.60 10.25
N THR A 511 -15.62 -7.50 9.50
CA THR A 511 -14.45 -6.60 9.48
C THR A 511 -14.79 -5.28 10.17
N PRO A 512 -13.95 -4.80 11.10
CA PRO A 512 -14.22 -3.58 11.84
C PRO A 512 -14.22 -2.33 10.94
N TYR A 513 -14.96 -1.30 11.38
CA TYR A 513 -14.99 0.02 10.75
C TYR A 513 -14.44 1.08 11.70
N TRP A 514 -13.61 2.00 11.18
CA TRP A 514 -13.07 3.17 11.87
C TRP A 514 -13.40 4.45 11.11
N PRO A 515 -13.90 5.52 11.77
CA PRO A 515 -14.49 6.65 11.02
C PRO A 515 -13.49 7.54 10.30
N SER A 516 -12.29 7.70 10.85
CA SER A 516 -11.22 8.55 10.31
C SER A 516 -9.86 8.09 10.83
N SER A 517 -8.81 8.34 10.11
CA SER A 517 -7.43 8.22 10.58
C SER A 517 -6.77 9.61 10.45
N PRO A 518 -6.33 10.25 11.57
CA PRO A 518 -6.49 9.78 12.94
C PRO A 518 -7.88 10.08 13.49
N SER A 519 -8.28 9.34 14.53
CA SER A 519 -9.47 9.62 15.32
C SER A 519 -9.33 9.12 16.77
N ALA A 520 -10.00 9.79 17.71
CA ALA A 520 -10.08 9.44 19.12
C ALA A 520 -11.55 9.23 19.57
N ASP A 521 -12.35 8.48 18.81
CA ASP A 521 -13.77 8.16 19.10
C ASP A 521 -14.74 9.34 19.06
N TYR A 522 -14.50 10.37 18.24
CA TYR A 522 -15.34 11.58 18.20
C TYR A 522 -15.39 12.41 19.49
N GLU A 523 -14.88 11.90 20.60
CA GLU A 523 -14.88 12.63 21.85
C GLU A 523 -13.90 13.79 21.81
N GLN A 524 -12.97 13.73 20.87
CA GLN A 524 -11.90 14.72 20.76
C GLN A 524 -11.35 14.70 19.34
N THR A 525 -10.94 15.84 18.84
CA THR A 525 -10.09 15.92 17.65
C THR A 525 -8.85 15.08 17.86
N GLY A 526 -8.48 14.18 16.93
CA GLY A 526 -7.36 13.26 16.98
C GLY A 526 -6.11 13.82 17.69
N ASP A 527 -5.08 13.03 17.88
CA ASP A 527 -3.86 13.36 18.62
C ASP A 527 -3.99 13.31 20.17
N LYS A 528 -4.60 12.24 20.71
CA LYS A 528 -4.58 11.99 22.13
C LYS A 528 -3.89 10.69 22.50
N PHE A 529 -3.07 10.76 23.53
CA PHE A 529 -2.31 9.61 24.04
C PHE A 529 -3.18 8.45 24.51
N GLU A 530 -4.42 8.72 24.90
CA GLU A 530 -5.28 7.80 25.64
C GLU A 530 -6.23 6.97 24.77
N SER A 531 -6.39 7.28 23.47
CA SER A 531 -7.40 6.62 22.65
C SER A 531 -7.16 6.78 21.15
N GLY A 532 -7.54 5.78 20.38
CA GLY A 532 -7.56 5.82 18.93
C GLY A 532 -6.19 5.64 18.28
N ASP A 533 -6.09 6.11 17.05
CA ASP A 533 -4.85 6.16 16.28
C ASP A 533 -4.35 7.59 16.12
N THR A 534 -3.07 7.74 15.79
CA THR A 534 -2.39 9.04 15.76
C THR A 534 -1.53 9.19 14.51
N HIS A 535 -1.56 10.41 13.92
CA HIS A 535 -0.57 10.89 12.96
C HIS A 535 0.44 11.78 13.68
N ASP A 536 1.65 11.28 13.93
CA ASP A 536 2.70 12.03 14.65
C ASP A 536 3.61 12.78 13.68
N TRP A 537 3.24 14.01 13.37
CA TRP A 537 3.99 14.92 12.53
C TRP A 537 4.84 15.94 13.30
N SER A 538 5.06 15.72 14.60
CA SER A 538 5.87 16.59 15.44
C SER A 538 7.29 16.78 14.91
N VAL A 539 7.91 15.72 14.42
CA VAL A 539 9.25 15.78 13.84
C VAL A 539 9.24 16.53 12.51
N TRP A 540 8.50 16.07 11.50
CA TRP A 540 8.56 16.65 10.17
C TRP A 540 7.98 18.07 10.11
N HIS A 541 6.72 18.25 10.49
CA HIS A 541 6.06 19.55 10.47
C HIS A 541 6.40 20.42 11.67
N GLY A 542 6.53 19.83 12.86
CA GLY A 542 6.89 20.54 14.09
C GLY A 542 8.37 20.86 14.21
N ARG A 543 9.24 20.24 13.40
CA ARG A 543 10.69 20.45 13.35
C ARG A 543 11.42 20.20 14.67
N VAL A 544 10.86 19.38 15.56
CA VAL A 544 11.50 18.93 16.78
C VAL A 544 12.51 17.82 16.51
N PRO A 545 13.49 17.55 17.39
CA PRO A 545 14.44 16.45 17.20
C PRO A 545 13.76 15.08 17.05
N PHE A 546 14.38 14.12 16.37
CA PHE A 546 13.87 12.75 16.26
C PHE A 546 13.59 12.07 17.60
N THR A 547 14.35 12.40 18.65
CA THR A 547 14.11 11.92 20.03
C THR A 547 12.78 12.37 20.64
N ASP A 548 12.05 13.26 19.95
CA ASP A 548 10.71 13.66 20.40
C ASP A 548 9.70 12.53 20.29
N TYR A 549 9.86 11.63 19.32
CA TYR A 549 9.06 10.40 19.23
C TYR A 549 9.05 9.59 20.53
N GLU A 550 10.15 9.61 21.29
CA GLU A 550 10.30 8.85 22.53
C GLU A 550 9.58 9.48 23.74
N LYS A 551 9.01 10.67 23.59
CA LYS A 551 8.22 11.35 24.63
C LYS A 551 6.73 11.01 24.54
N HIS A 552 6.30 10.38 23.43
CA HIS A 552 4.91 10.16 23.13
C HIS A 552 4.52 8.69 23.32
N HIS A 553 3.47 8.44 24.08
CA HIS A 553 2.93 7.13 24.39
C HIS A 553 1.57 6.97 23.73
N TRP A 554 1.59 6.82 22.40
CA TRP A 554 0.40 6.65 21.58
C TRP A 554 -0.16 5.23 21.68
N ARG A 555 -1.47 5.05 21.47
CA ARG A 555 -2.09 3.72 21.44
C ARG A 555 -1.79 2.98 20.13
N PHE A 556 -1.73 3.74 19.02
CA PHE A 556 -1.39 3.26 17.70
C PHE A 556 -0.90 4.44 16.85
N VAL A 557 0.23 4.29 16.19
CA VAL A 557 0.75 5.33 15.30
C VAL A 557 0.53 4.89 13.86
N SER A 558 -0.42 5.53 13.21
CA SER A 558 -0.85 5.22 11.84
C SER A 558 -0.17 6.06 10.78
N GLU A 559 0.46 7.18 11.17
CA GLU A 559 1.40 7.95 10.35
C GLU A 559 2.48 8.60 11.21
N TYR A 560 3.70 8.55 10.76
CA TYR A 560 4.85 9.37 11.18
C TYR A 560 5.95 9.22 10.13
N GLY A 561 6.78 10.23 9.91
CA GLY A 561 7.71 10.11 8.80
C GLY A 561 8.74 11.23 8.70
N PHE A 562 9.74 11.00 7.86
CA PHE A 562 10.77 11.96 7.49
C PHE A 562 11.18 11.73 6.04
N GLN A 563 11.53 12.79 5.28
CA GLN A 563 11.91 12.66 3.87
C GLN A 563 13.39 12.34 3.67
N SER A 564 13.68 11.71 2.55
CA SER A 564 15.02 11.64 1.97
C SER A 564 14.98 11.67 0.43
N PHE A 565 16.11 11.88 -0.18
CA PHE A 565 16.25 11.71 -1.63
C PHE A 565 16.30 10.23 -2.01
N PRO A 566 15.85 9.84 -3.21
CA PRO A 566 16.06 8.50 -3.74
C PRO A 566 17.53 8.28 -4.11
N GLU A 567 17.86 7.06 -4.56
CA GLU A 567 19.21 6.75 -5.04
C GLU A 567 19.63 7.66 -6.20
N THR A 568 20.95 7.88 -6.33
CA THR A 568 21.55 8.68 -7.42
C THR A 568 21.03 8.26 -8.80
N ARG A 569 20.92 6.97 -9.06
CA ARG A 569 20.41 6.41 -10.32
C ARG A 569 18.95 6.83 -10.60
N THR A 570 18.14 6.96 -9.58
CA THR A 570 16.76 7.47 -9.70
C THR A 570 16.76 8.97 -9.99
N VAL A 571 17.61 9.75 -9.32
CA VAL A 571 17.77 11.17 -9.63
C VAL A 571 18.27 11.38 -11.07
N GLU A 572 19.16 10.53 -11.55
CA GLU A 572 19.66 10.58 -12.93
C GLU A 572 18.58 10.33 -13.99
N SER A 573 17.52 9.59 -13.67
CA SER A 573 16.45 9.30 -14.62
C SER A 573 15.63 10.52 -15.03
N PHE A 574 15.55 11.55 -14.17
CA PHE A 574 14.74 12.74 -14.44
C PHE A 574 15.58 14.04 -14.58
N THR A 575 16.91 13.96 -14.47
CA THR A 575 17.82 15.11 -14.49
C THR A 575 18.89 15.01 -15.57
N ILE A 576 19.43 16.15 -15.96
CA ILE A 576 20.71 16.24 -16.68
C ILE A 576 21.83 16.62 -15.70
N PRO A 577 23.14 16.51 -16.08
CA PRO A 577 24.25 16.80 -15.15
C PRO A 577 24.18 18.18 -14.49
N GLU A 578 23.72 19.18 -15.19
CA GLU A 578 23.61 20.56 -14.72
C GLU A 578 22.57 20.73 -13.62
N ASP A 579 21.54 19.90 -13.63
CA ASP A 579 20.46 19.91 -12.62
C ASP A 579 20.95 19.36 -11.26
N ARG A 580 22.06 18.62 -11.23
CA ARG A 580 22.65 17.94 -10.07
C ARG A 580 23.78 18.74 -9.38
N ALA A 581 23.83 20.06 -9.59
CA ALA A 581 24.82 20.90 -8.91
C ALA A 581 24.62 20.95 -7.39
N ASN A 582 23.37 20.95 -6.94
CA ASN A 582 22.94 20.82 -5.54
C ASN A 582 21.42 20.50 -5.48
N ILE A 583 20.89 20.27 -4.29
CA ILE A 583 19.49 19.92 -4.06
C ILE A 583 18.50 21.08 -4.28
N PHE A 584 18.95 22.30 -4.50
CA PHE A 584 18.12 23.50 -4.66
C PHE A 584 18.05 23.99 -6.12
N THR A 585 18.57 23.24 -7.08
CA THR A 585 18.39 23.57 -8.50
C THR A 585 16.92 23.50 -8.88
N PRO A 586 16.47 24.25 -9.91
CA PRO A 586 15.04 24.32 -10.28
C PRO A 586 14.41 22.92 -10.51
N VAL A 587 15.15 22.00 -11.15
CA VAL A 587 14.64 20.65 -11.43
C VAL A 587 14.57 19.82 -10.15
N MET A 588 15.55 19.90 -9.27
CA MET A 588 15.48 19.21 -7.96
C MET A 588 14.34 19.73 -7.09
N LEU A 589 14.02 21.04 -7.18
CA LEU A 589 12.85 21.61 -6.51
C LEU A 589 11.53 21.22 -7.17
N ALA A 590 11.50 21.01 -8.50
CA ALA A 590 10.30 20.51 -9.20
C ALA A 590 9.95 19.07 -8.76
N HIS A 591 10.97 18.26 -8.43
CA HIS A 591 10.83 16.90 -7.88
C HIS A 591 10.89 16.87 -6.34
N GLN A 592 10.51 17.98 -5.70
CA GLN A 592 10.23 18.11 -4.26
C GLN A 592 8.86 18.78 -4.11
N LYS A 593 7.85 18.03 -3.74
CA LYS A 593 6.47 18.55 -3.70
C LYS A 593 6.09 19.20 -2.37
N ASN A 594 6.84 18.94 -1.31
CA ASN A 594 6.76 19.74 -0.09
C ASN A 594 7.60 21.00 -0.24
N ASN A 595 6.97 22.17 -0.14
CA ASN A 595 7.60 23.46 -0.43
C ASN A 595 8.90 23.74 0.34
N GLU A 596 9.05 23.18 1.54
CA GLU A 596 10.20 23.35 2.41
C GLU A 596 11.05 22.08 2.55
N GLY A 597 10.67 20.97 1.89
CA GLY A 597 11.23 19.65 2.12
C GLY A 597 12.76 19.60 2.00
N ASN A 598 13.35 20.18 0.94
CA ASN A 598 14.79 20.19 0.77
C ASN A 598 15.51 20.96 1.89
N SER A 599 14.91 22.07 2.36
CA SER A 599 15.45 22.85 3.49
C SER A 599 15.32 22.09 4.80
N ILE A 600 14.20 21.38 5.02
CA ILE A 600 14.01 20.56 6.23
C ILE A 600 15.06 19.44 6.29
N ILE A 601 15.24 18.71 5.18
CA ILE A 601 16.27 17.66 5.10
C ILE A 601 17.66 18.24 5.40
N HIS A 602 17.99 19.38 4.82
CA HIS A 602 19.29 20.04 5.02
C HIS A 602 19.48 20.53 6.46
N ASP A 603 18.43 21.14 7.06
CA ASP A 603 18.47 21.60 8.46
C ASP A 603 18.73 20.43 9.44
N TYR A 604 18.04 19.29 9.26
CA TYR A 604 18.26 18.11 10.08
C TYR A 604 19.62 17.46 9.80
N MET A 605 20.09 17.47 8.53
CA MET A 605 21.44 17.04 8.20
C MET A 605 22.48 17.82 9.02
N LEU A 606 22.34 19.13 9.16
CA LEU A 606 23.26 19.97 9.92
C LEU A 606 23.07 19.87 11.45
N ARG A 607 21.92 19.39 11.95
CA ARG A 607 21.73 19.09 13.37
C ARG A 607 22.53 17.87 13.78
N ASP A 608 22.43 16.78 12.99
CA ASP A 608 22.93 15.46 13.38
C ASP A 608 24.29 15.12 12.75
N TYR A 609 24.63 15.74 11.59
CA TYR A 609 25.86 15.52 10.84
C TYR A 609 26.54 16.85 10.47
N SER A 610 27.62 16.76 9.68
CA SER A 610 28.26 17.87 9.01
C SER A 610 27.71 18.03 7.58
N GLU A 611 28.11 19.11 6.88
CA GLU A 611 27.77 19.29 5.45
C GLU A 611 28.38 18.18 4.61
N PRO A 612 27.59 17.42 3.81
CA PRO A 612 28.10 16.42 2.90
C PRO A 612 29.07 17.03 1.86
N LYS A 613 30.09 16.29 1.48
CA LYS A 613 31.18 16.81 0.63
C LYS A 613 30.77 17.10 -0.82
N ASP A 614 29.75 16.41 -1.34
CA ASP A 614 29.24 16.53 -2.71
C ASP A 614 27.79 16.07 -2.81
N PHE A 615 27.20 16.22 -4.01
CA PHE A 615 25.79 15.89 -4.26
C PHE A 615 25.45 14.42 -3.98
N ALA A 616 26.28 13.47 -4.43
CA ALA A 616 26.02 12.04 -4.23
C ALA A 616 26.10 11.67 -2.73
N SER A 617 27.05 12.27 -2.01
CA SER A 617 27.18 12.13 -0.56
C SER A 617 25.97 12.70 0.17
N PHE A 618 25.39 13.80 -0.31
CA PHE A 618 24.17 14.36 0.25
C PHE A 618 22.98 13.40 0.09
N LEU A 619 22.80 12.80 -1.10
CA LEU A 619 21.73 11.83 -1.31
C LEU A 619 21.86 10.63 -0.37
N TYR A 620 23.07 10.04 -0.28
CA TYR A 620 23.34 8.93 0.63
C TYR A 620 23.08 9.30 2.11
N ALA A 621 23.66 10.41 2.59
CA ALA A 621 23.50 10.82 3.99
C ALA A 621 22.04 11.17 4.33
N SER A 622 21.25 11.70 3.37
CA SER A 622 19.83 11.98 3.59
C SER A 622 19.03 10.70 3.84
N GLN A 623 19.38 9.60 3.18
CA GLN A 623 18.72 8.31 3.41
C GLN A 623 19.09 7.71 4.77
N VAL A 624 20.35 7.84 5.20
CA VAL A 624 20.79 7.43 6.54
C VAL A 624 20.06 8.24 7.60
N LEU A 625 19.99 9.57 7.43
CA LEU A 625 19.28 10.49 8.34
C LEU A 625 17.80 10.09 8.50
N GLN A 626 17.10 9.82 7.38
CA GLN A 626 15.72 9.32 7.41
C GLN A 626 15.61 8.01 8.18
N ALA A 627 16.47 7.04 7.87
CA ALA A 627 16.42 5.70 8.45
C ALA A 627 16.68 5.70 9.97
N GLU A 628 17.69 6.44 10.43
CA GLU A 628 18.00 6.61 11.84
C GLU A 628 16.84 7.30 12.59
N GLY A 629 16.29 8.36 12.01
CA GLY A 629 15.19 9.09 12.63
C GLY A 629 13.94 8.24 12.80
N ILE A 630 13.55 7.47 11.78
CA ILE A 630 12.37 6.58 11.84
C ILE A 630 12.63 5.38 12.75
N LYS A 631 13.86 4.85 12.81
CA LYS A 631 14.26 3.79 13.75
C LYS A 631 13.96 4.18 15.20
N ILE A 632 14.29 5.42 15.60
CA ILE A 632 14.06 5.92 16.98
C ILE A 632 12.57 5.76 17.34
N GLY A 633 11.66 6.25 16.50
CA GLY A 633 10.22 6.11 16.71
C GLY A 633 9.74 4.67 16.69
N ALA A 634 10.09 3.91 15.65
CA ALA A 634 9.64 2.52 15.47
C ALA A 634 10.08 1.62 16.64
N GLU A 635 11.31 1.74 17.11
CA GLU A 635 11.79 0.98 18.25
C GLU A 635 11.12 1.41 19.55
N HIS A 636 10.88 2.71 19.75
CA HIS A 636 10.14 3.23 20.91
C HIS A 636 8.72 2.63 20.96
N PHE A 637 7.98 2.71 19.88
CA PHE A 637 6.61 2.16 19.81
C PHE A 637 6.59 0.66 20.06
N ARG A 638 7.58 -0.08 19.56
CA ARG A 638 7.72 -1.51 19.84
C ARG A 638 8.07 -1.83 21.29
N ARG A 639 8.97 -1.05 21.92
CA ARG A 639 9.30 -1.17 23.35
C ARG A 639 8.09 -0.89 24.24
N SER A 640 7.22 0.01 23.80
CA SER A 640 6.03 0.45 24.56
C SER A 640 4.88 -0.56 24.58
N ARG A 641 5.03 -1.71 23.92
CA ARG A 641 4.04 -2.80 23.97
C ARG A 641 3.74 -3.22 25.42
N PRO A 642 2.46 -3.48 25.82
CA PRO A 642 1.23 -3.46 25.05
C PRO A 642 0.48 -2.12 25.05
N GLU A 643 1.04 -1.06 25.59
CA GLU A 643 0.46 0.29 25.54
C GLU A 643 0.25 0.75 24.09
N THR A 644 1.30 0.68 23.28
CA THR A 644 1.27 0.92 21.84
C THR A 644 1.22 -0.41 21.09
N MET A 645 0.27 -0.57 20.15
CA MET A 645 0.09 -1.82 19.40
C MET A 645 0.16 -1.65 17.88
N GLY A 646 0.70 -0.54 17.39
CA GLY A 646 0.95 -0.33 15.96
C GLY A 646 1.96 0.76 15.67
N SER A 647 2.74 0.53 14.62
CA SER A 647 3.74 1.44 14.06
C SER A 647 3.70 1.33 12.54
N ILE A 648 3.02 2.28 11.89
CA ILE A 648 2.85 2.39 10.44
C ILE A 648 3.49 3.71 10.03
N PHE A 649 4.61 3.67 9.30
CA PHE A 649 5.29 4.90 8.90
C PHE A 649 4.79 5.41 7.54
N TRP A 650 4.77 6.70 7.37
CA TRP A 650 4.57 7.38 6.11
C TRP A 650 5.90 7.52 5.39
N GLN A 651 6.22 6.88 4.23
CA GLN A 651 5.36 5.99 3.43
C GLN A 651 6.20 4.85 2.80
N LEU A 652 5.57 3.84 2.19
CA LEU A 652 6.27 2.69 1.60
C LEU A 652 6.91 3.03 0.25
N ASN A 653 6.14 3.60 -0.67
CA ASN A 653 6.44 3.72 -2.11
C ASN A 653 6.29 5.15 -2.65
N ASP A 654 6.73 5.36 -3.87
CA ASP A 654 6.55 6.59 -4.66
C ASP A 654 5.70 6.32 -5.91
N CYS A 655 4.98 7.34 -6.41
CA CYS A 655 4.23 7.29 -7.66
C CYS A 655 4.96 7.92 -8.86
N TRP A 656 6.11 8.51 -8.63
CA TRP A 656 7.03 9.10 -9.61
C TRP A 656 8.40 9.33 -8.97
N PRO A 657 9.48 9.60 -9.75
CA PRO A 657 10.80 9.88 -9.16
C PRO A 657 10.81 11.21 -8.38
N VAL A 658 11.02 11.17 -7.07
CA VAL A 658 10.83 12.32 -6.17
C VAL A 658 11.66 12.21 -4.88
N ALA A 659 11.94 13.32 -4.22
CA ALA A 659 12.33 13.33 -2.81
C ALA A 659 11.08 13.25 -1.93
N SER A 660 10.98 12.24 -1.09
CA SER A 660 9.76 11.92 -0.33
C SER A 660 10.07 11.16 0.96
N TRP A 661 9.01 10.79 1.68
CA TRP A 661 9.08 9.93 2.88
C TRP A 661 9.23 8.45 2.55
N SER A 662 9.20 8.05 1.27
CA SER A 662 9.22 6.64 0.89
C SER A 662 10.42 5.88 1.42
N SER A 663 10.22 4.59 1.71
CA SER A 663 11.30 3.64 2.00
C SER A 663 11.75 2.87 0.75
N ILE A 664 10.93 2.85 -0.30
CA ILE A 664 11.20 2.26 -1.61
C ILE A 664 10.94 3.34 -2.66
N ASP A 665 11.91 3.60 -3.53
CA ASP A 665 11.75 4.61 -4.58
C ASP A 665 10.82 4.14 -5.71
N TYR A 666 10.46 5.05 -6.62
CA TYR A 666 9.54 4.79 -7.73
C TYR A 666 9.94 3.55 -8.58
N TYR A 667 11.23 3.30 -8.76
CA TYR A 667 11.70 2.13 -9.53
C TYR A 667 11.79 0.84 -8.69
N GLY A 668 11.33 0.88 -7.42
CA GLY A 668 11.33 -0.26 -6.51
C GLY A 668 12.68 -0.55 -5.86
N ARG A 669 13.59 0.43 -5.83
CA ARG A 669 14.87 0.31 -5.12
C ARG A 669 14.67 0.63 -3.65
N TRP A 670 15.26 -0.21 -2.81
CA TRP A 670 15.22 0.00 -1.38
C TRP A 670 16.13 1.15 -0.97
N LYS A 671 15.57 2.17 -0.34
CA LYS A 671 16.33 3.21 0.37
C LYS A 671 16.82 2.66 1.72
N ALA A 672 17.69 3.41 2.41
CA ALA A 672 18.20 3.00 3.72
C ALA A 672 17.08 2.61 4.71
N LEU A 673 15.97 3.36 4.71
CA LEU A 673 14.83 3.11 5.60
C LEU A 673 14.25 1.69 5.43
N GLN A 674 14.19 1.14 4.23
CA GLN A 674 13.63 -0.20 4.01
C GLN A 674 14.52 -1.30 4.61
N TYR A 675 15.85 -1.16 4.54
CA TYR A 675 16.79 -2.06 5.22
C TYR A 675 16.71 -1.93 6.73
N TYR A 676 16.55 -0.71 7.24
CA TYR A 676 16.35 -0.46 8.66
C TYR A 676 15.02 -1.04 9.15
N ALA A 677 13.94 -0.93 8.36
CA ALA A 677 12.64 -1.51 8.66
C ALA A 677 12.73 -3.03 8.85
N ARG A 678 13.47 -3.73 8.01
CA ARG A 678 13.74 -5.17 8.20
C ARG A 678 14.31 -5.46 9.59
N ARG A 679 15.17 -4.59 10.13
CA ARG A 679 15.81 -4.77 11.44
C ARG A 679 14.88 -4.38 12.58
N PHE A 680 14.32 -3.17 12.56
CA PHE A 680 13.46 -2.72 13.65
C PHE A 680 12.07 -3.39 13.68
N TYR A 681 11.61 -3.99 12.58
CA TYR A 681 10.40 -4.82 12.52
C TYR A 681 10.67 -6.34 12.63
N ALA A 682 11.90 -6.75 12.89
CA ALA A 682 12.22 -8.16 13.10
C ALA A 682 11.31 -8.80 14.16
N PRO A 683 10.92 -10.09 14.01
CA PRO A 683 10.01 -10.77 14.96
C PRO A 683 10.52 -10.79 16.39
N VAL A 684 11.84 -10.76 16.57
CA VAL A 684 12.50 -10.56 17.87
C VAL A 684 13.53 -9.45 17.68
N LEU A 685 13.42 -8.41 18.50
CA LEU A 685 14.25 -7.22 18.45
C LEU A 685 14.96 -7.02 19.79
N VAL A 686 16.29 -6.84 19.77
CA VAL A 686 17.03 -6.27 20.88
C VAL A 686 17.14 -4.75 20.67
N SER A 687 16.69 -3.95 21.65
CA SER A 687 16.62 -2.49 21.54
C SER A 687 17.22 -1.82 22.77
N PRO A 688 18.50 -1.42 22.72
CA PRO A 688 19.11 -0.61 23.77
C PRO A 688 18.60 0.83 23.68
N HIS A 689 18.32 1.42 24.84
CA HIS A 689 17.81 2.78 24.96
C HIS A 689 18.37 3.45 26.22
N VAL A 690 18.61 4.78 26.17
CA VAL A 690 19.05 5.57 27.34
C VAL A 690 17.83 6.26 27.95
N GLU A 691 17.48 5.88 29.17
CA GLU A 691 16.38 6.46 29.91
C GLU A 691 16.82 6.74 31.35
N ASP A 692 16.57 7.95 31.85
CA ASP A 692 16.87 8.38 33.23
C ASP A 692 18.34 8.11 33.70
N GLY A 693 19.29 8.27 32.81
CA GLY A 693 20.71 8.02 33.12
C GLY A 693 21.11 6.55 33.16
N VAL A 694 20.30 5.67 32.63
CA VAL A 694 20.52 4.22 32.52
C VAL A 694 20.41 3.77 31.07
N VAL A 695 21.35 2.96 30.60
CA VAL A 695 21.17 2.19 29.37
C VAL A 695 20.34 0.95 29.71
N LYS A 696 19.10 0.90 29.22
CA LYS A 696 18.21 -0.25 29.33
C LYS A 696 18.26 -1.04 28.03
N VAL A 697 18.42 -2.34 28.09
CA VAL A 697 18.38 -3.23 26.92
C VAL A 697 17.06 -3.99 26.94
N PHE A 698 16.19 -3.62 26.04
CA PHE A 698 14.90 -4.29 25.86
C PHE A 698 15.03 -5.47 24.90
N ILE A 699 14.26 -6.53 25.17
CA ILE A 699 13.97 -7.59 24.21
C ILE A 699 12.48 -7.56 23.91
N VAL A 700 12.15 -7.34 22.64
CA VAL A 700 10.76 -7.28 22.14
C VAL A 700 10.50 -8.50 21.29
N SER A 701 9.38 -9.19 21.52
CA SER A 701 9.01 -10.41 20.79
C SER A 701 7.57 -10.36 20.26
N ASP A 702 7.41 -10.67 18.97
CA ASP A 702 6.11 -10.94 18.33
C ASP A 702 5.84 -12.45 18.24
N ARG A 703 6.76 -13.31 18.69
CA ARG A 703 6.59 -14.75 18.69
C ARG A 703 5.47 -15.17 19.65
N THR A 704 4.69 -16.17 19.25
CA THR A 704 3.60 -16.73 20.06
C THR A 704 4.07 -17.81 21.04
N ALA A 705 5.32 -18.21 20.96
CA ALA A 705 5.96 -19.19 21.86
C ALA A 705 7.23 -18.59 22.49
N ALA A 706 7.46 -18.92 23.75
CA ALA A 706 8.71 -18.58 24.46
C ALA A 706 9.92 -19.26 23.83
N GLN A 707 11.07 -18.57 23.88
CA GLN A 707 12.35 -19.15 23.44
C GLN A 707 13.50 -18.68 24.32
N ASP A 708 14.47 -19.57 24.55
CA ASP A 708 15.72 -19.19 25.23
C ASP A 708 16.72 -18.63 24.21
N ALA A 709 17.45 -17.61 24.64
CA ALA A 709 18.53 -16.98 23.88
C ALA A 709 19.66 -16.57 24.82
N GLU A 710 20.78 -16.15 24.23
CA GLU A 710 21.88 -15.53 24.92
C GLU A 710 21.90 -14.04 24.57
N LEU A 711 21.83 -13.18 25.59
CA LEU A 711 22.05 -11.75 25.46
C LEU A 711 23.52 -11.47 25.82
N ARG A 712 24.22 -10.78 24.91
CA ARG A 712 25.58 -10.28 25.12
C ARG A 712 25.60 -8.77 24.86
N VAL A 713 25.99 -7.99 25.84
CA VAL A 713 26.12 -6.53 25.71
C VAL A 713 27.59 -6.15 25.94
N ARG A 714 28.13 -5.37 25.00
CA ARG A 714 29.53 -4.90 25.04
C ARG A 714 29.56 -3.39 24.90
N LEU A 715 30.34 -2.72 25.75
CA LEU A 715 30.85 -1.36 25.53
C LEU A 715 32.18 -1.47 24.81
N MET A 716 32.31 -0.83 23.66
CA MET A 716 33.51 -0.92 22.83
C MET A 716 34.00 0.48 22.43
N ASP A 717 35.30 0.62 22.22
CA ASP A 717 35.83 1.76 21.47
C ASP A 717 35.80 1.50 19.97
N PHE A 718 36.07 2.51 19.14
CA PHE A 718 36.01 2.39 17.69
C PHE A 718 37.10 1.54 17.06
N ASP A 719 38.14 1.15 17.82
CA ASP A 719 39.20 0.22 17.42
C ASP A 719 38.87 -1.25 17.78
N GLY A 720 37.71 -1.51 18.41
CA GLY A 720 37.25 -2.84 18.76
C GLY A 720 37.66 -3.35 20.13
N LYS A 721 38.30 -2.51 20.96
CA LYS A 721 38.61 -2.89 22.33
C LYS A 721 37.33 -2.94 23.17
N VAL A 722 37.02 -4.09 23.75
CA VAL A 722 35.93 -4.26 24.71
C VAL A 722 36.33 -3.66 26.05
N LEU A 723 35.58 -2.68 26.55
CA LEU A 723 35.79 -1.94 27.79
C LEU A 723 34.92 -2.49 28.94
N LEU A 724 33.71 -2.95 28.60
CA LEU A 724 32.78 -3.58 29.53
C LEU A 724 32.00 -4.65 28.76
N GLU A 725 31.74 -5.78 29.39
CA GLU A 725 30.94 -6.86 28.78
C GLU A 725 30.07 -7.52 29.85
N GLU A 726 28.84 -7.84 29.46
CA GLU A 726 27.93 -8.65 30.25
C GLU A 726 27.20 -9.65 29.33
N LYS A 727 27.07 -10.88 29.82
CA LYS A 727 26.52 -11.98 29.04
C LYS A 727 25.75 -12.92 29.96
N HIS A 728 24.50 -13.23 29.59
CA HIS A 728 23.65 -14.17 30.32
C HIS A 728 22.56 -14.78 29.42
N THR A 729 22.01 -15.90 29.87
CA THR A 729 20.85 -16.49 29.21
C THR A 729 19.59 -15.75 29.57
N VAL A 730 18.74 -15.49 28.58
CA VAL A 730 17.43 -14.84 28.72
C VAL A 730 16.34 -15.76 28.21
N ASN A 731 15.18 -15.76 28.88
CA ASN A 731 13.97 -16.40 28.39
C ASN A 731 13.07 -15.34 27.80
N ILE A 732 12.93 -15.34 26.47
CA ILE A 732 12.11 -14.40 25.72
C ILE A 732 10.65 -14.83 25.82
N ALA A 733 9.85 -14.08 26.56
CA ALA A 733 8.42 -14.35 26.69
C ALA A 733 7.69 -14.11 25.36
N PRO A 734 6.59 -14.83 25.08
CA PRO A 734 5.79 -14.60 23.90
C PRO A 734 5.09 -13.24 23.96
N LEU A 735 4.94 -12.57 22.80
CA LEU A 735 4.18 -11.34 22.63
C LEU A 735 4.54 -10.24 23.67
N SER A 736 5.81 -10.04 23.93
CA SER A 736 6.30 -9.23 25.07
C SER A 736 7.26 -8.12 24.69
N SER A 737 7.42 -7.17 25.60
CA SER A 737 8.56 -6.26 25.69
C SER A 737 9.05 -6.25 27.14
N GLN A 738 10.32 -6.55 27.37
CA GLN A 738 10.90 -6.63 28.71
C GLN A 738 12.32 -6.06 28.73
N VAL A 739 12.72 -5.48 29.86
CA VAL A 739 14.10 -5.06 30.12
C VAL A 739 14.87 -6.24 30.68
N ASP A 740 15.94 -6.63 30.01
CA ASP A 740 16.77 -7.77 30.41
C ASP A 740 18.14 -7.37 30.95
N LEU A 741 18.57 -6.12 30.71
CA LEU A 741 19.83 -5.60 31.25
C LEU A 741 19.76 -4.09 31.47
N GLU A 742 20.36 -3.62 32.55
CA GLU A 742 20.48 -2.20 32.89
C GLU A 742 21.92 -1.84 33.22
N TRP A 743 22.45 -0.82 32.53
CA TRP A 743 23.78 -0.23 32.85
C TRP A 743 23.63 1.26 33.21
N PRO A 744 23.90 1.64 34.45
CA PRO A 744 24.00 3.06 34.82
C PRO A 744 25.07 3.79 33.98
N LEU A 745 24.78 5.00 33.51
CA LEU A 745 25.72 5.78 32.69
C LEU A 745 27.04 6.12 33.41
N ASP A 746 27.07 6.23 34.76
CA ASP A 746 28.26 6.41 35.53
C ASP A 746 29.21 5.19 35.48
N LYS A 747 28.65 3.96 35.50
CA LYS A 747 29.41 2.72 35.28
C LYS A 747 30.04 2.70 33.88
N ILE A 748 29.28 3.09 32.88
CA ILE A 748 29.74 3.17 31.49
C ILE A 748 30.82 4.26 31.34
N SER A 749 30.57 5.45 31.89
CA SER A 749 31.54 6.57 31.84
C SER A 749 32.86 6.21 32.50
N THR A 750 32.82 5.51 33.64
CA THR A 750 34.02 5.01 34.30
C THR A 750 34.78 4.05 33.41
N ALA A 751 34.10 3.09 32.78
CA ALA A 751 34.72 2.12 31.86
C ALA A 751 35.31 2.79 30.61
N ALA A 752 34.68 3.85 30.13
CA ALA A 752 35.11 4.67 28.97
C ALA A 752 36.23 5.69 29.33
N GLY A 753 36.65 5.77 30.58
CA GLY A 753 37.65 6.77 31.03
C GLY A 753 37.13 8.21 31.01
N GLY A 754 35.81 8.40 31.09
CA GLY A 754 35.14 9.71 31.15
C GLY A 754 34.77 10.29 29.76
N ASP A 755 35.15 9.66 28.66
CA ASP A 755 34.88 10.16 27.28
C ASP A 755 33.91 9.25 26.52
N LEU A 756 32.65 9.61 26.56
CA LEU A 756 31.56 8.86 25.85
C LEU A 756 31.50 9.13 24.34
N THR A 757 32.26 10.10 23.81
CA THR A 757 32.28 10.44 22.37
C THR A 757 33.06 9.44 21.54
N LYS A 758 33.83 8.54 22.18
CA LYS A 758 34.73 7.56 21.52
C LYS A 758 34.30 6.11 21.74
N VAL A 759 33.12 5.90 22.28
CA VAL A 759 32.61 4.57 22.59
C VAL A 759 31.18 4.37 22.08
N PHE A 760 30.80 3.12 21.91
CA PHE A 760 29.44 2.70 21.62
C PHE A 760 29.10 1.41 22.37
N ALA A 761 27.81 1.18 22.63
CA ALA A 761 27.36 -0.10 23.14
C ALA A 761 26.73 -0.91 22.01
N VAL A 762 27.00 -2.21 21.95
CA VAL A 762 26.39 -3.17 21.07
C VAL A 762 25.72 -4.27 21.88
N ALA A 763 24.45 -4.53 21.57
CA ALA A 763 23.67 -5.62 22.13
C ALA A 763 23.45 -6.69 21.05
N ASP A 764 23.96 -7.90 21.33
CA ASP A 764 23.78 -9.08 20.50
C ASP A 764 22.84 -10.06 21.20
N LEU A 765 21.82 -10.50 20.48
CA LEU A 765 20.94 -11.56 20.90
C LEU A 765 21.11 -12.74 19.96
N GLY A 766 21.43 -13.92 20.48
CA GLY A 766 21.73 -15.08 19.68
C GLY A 766 21.29 -16.40 20.31
N ARG A 767 21.30 -17.47 19.52
CA ARG A 767 21.03 -18.84 19.97
C ARG A 767 22.01 -19.78 19.27
N ALA A 768 22.84 -20.45 20.05
CA ALA A 768 23.99 -21.18 19.53
C ALA A 768 24.82 -20.25 18.61
N ASP A 769 25.10 -20.65 17.37
CA ASP A 769 25.89 -19.86 16.42
C ASP A 769 25.04 -18.94 15.53
N THR A 770 23.73 -18.78 15.84
CA THR A 770 22.82 -17.97 15.03
C THR A 770 22.53 -16.66 15.73
N GLN A 771 22.85 -15.54 15.10
CA GLN A 771 22.42 -14.21 15.54
C GLN A 771 20.91 -14.05 15.26
N ILE A 772 20.16 -13.69 16.30
CA ILE A 772 18.72 -13.41 16.22
C ILE A 772 18.50 -11.92 15.93
N SER A 773 19.19 -11.05 16.69
CA SER A 773 19.08 -9.60 16.56
C SER A 773 20.37 -8.96 17.06
N ARG A 774 20.74 -7.82 16.45
CA ARG A 774 21.84 -6.96 16.90
C ARG A 774 21.38 -5.52 16.80
N ASN A 775 21.80 -4.70 17.76
CA ASN A 775 21.58 -3.27 17.73
C ASN A 775 22.72 -2.50 18.42
N LEU A 776 22.97 -1.28 17.94
CA LEU A 776 24.01 -0.40 18.47
C LEU A 776 23.37 0.87 19.04
N ILE A 777 24.00 1.42 20.07
CA ILE A 777 23.61 2.71 20.61
C ILE A 777 24.86 3.56 20.91
N TYR A 778 24.77 4.84 20.56
CA TYR A 778 25.71 5.87 20.94
C TYR A 778 25.20 6.58 22.20
N LEU A 779 26.12 6.99 23.08
CA LEU A 779 25.80 7.50 24.40
C LEU A 779 25.82 9.04 24.46
N VAL A 780 26.07 9.66 23.33
CA VAL A 780 26.03 11.09 23.06
C VAL A 780 25.31 11.35 21.75
N PRO A 781 24.80 12.57 21.51
CA PRO A 781 24.23 12.92 20.20
C PRO A 781 25.18 12.57 19.04
N VAL A 782 24.65 12.05 17.95
CA VAL A 782 25.44 11.52 16.83
C VAL A 782 26.49 12.51 16.32
N LYS A 783 26.18 13.80 16.27
CA LYS A 783 27.09 14.86 15.87
C LYS A 783 28.35 14.97 16.76
N GLN A 784 28.28 14.49 18.00
CA GLN A 784 29.39 14.51 18.95
C GLN A 784 30.22 13.21 18.92
N VAL A 785 29.81 12.23 18.18
CA VAL A 785 30.50 10.94 18.05
C VAL A 785 31.75 11.12 17.17
N HIS A 786 32.92 10.81 17.69
CA HIS A 786 34.19 10.96 16.97
C HIS A 786 34.51 9.67 16.18
N LEU A 787 33.71 9.35 15.16
CA LEU A 787 33.97 8.21 14.28
C LEU A 787 35.33 8.38 13.57
N LYS A 788 36.05 7.28 13.42
CA LYS A 788 37.30 7.22 12.63
C LYS A 788 36.95 6.93 11.15
N PRO A 789 37.70 7.50 10.20
CA PRO A 789 37.59 7.09 8.80
C PRO A 789 37.75 5.57 8.66
N ALA A 790 36.80 4.88 8.03
CA ALA A 790 36.84 3.45 7.85
C ALA A 790 37.58 3.08 6.55
N ALA A 791 38.49 2.12 6.66
CA ALA A 791 39.14 1.52 5.51
C ALA A 791 38.43 0.19 5.18
N LEU A 792 37.42 0.23 4.31
CA LEU A 792 36.66 -0.95 3.94
C LEU A 792 37.50 -1.87 3.03
N ASN A 793 37.63 -3.16 3.43
CA ASN A 793 38.08 -4.21 2.54
C ASN A 793 36.86 -5.02 2.05
N VAL A 794 36.71 -5.12 0.73
CA VAL A 794 35.53 -5.73 0.10
C VAL A 794 35.97 -6.82 -0.88
N GLU A 795 35.52 -8.04 -0.64
CA GLU A 795 35.83 -9.20 -1.45
C GLU A 795 34.56 -9.82 -2.05
N VAL A 796 34.55 -10.05 -3.38
CA VAL A 796 33.44 -10.67 -4.08
C VAL A 796 33.72 -12.15 -4.34
N GLY A 797 32.87 -13.02 -3.79
CA GLY A 797 32.86 -14.47 -4.03
C GLY A 797 31.65 -14.93 -4.86
N GLY A 798 31.55 -16.24 -5.11
CA GLY A 798 30.40 -16.84 -5.81
C GLY A 798 30.49 -16.82 -7.33
N GLN A 799 29.42 -17.32 -7.99
CA GLN A 799 29.32 -17.49 -9.44
C GLN A 799 27.87 -17.66 -9.91
N ASN A 800 27.64 -17.55 -11.22
CA ASN A 800 26.36 -17.88 -11.87
C ASN A 800 25.16 -17.09 -11.34
N GLY A 801 25.33 -15.80 -11.11
CA GLY A 801 24.24 -14.90 -10.68
C GLY A 801 23.95 -14.93 -9.18
N SER A 802 24.62 -15.81 -8.43
CA SER A 802 24.56 -15.84 -6.96
C SER A 802 25.95 -15.56 -6.41
N TYR A 803 26.12 -14.38 -5.79
CA TYR A 803 27.41 -13.92 -5.30
C TYR A 803 27.35 -13.64 -3.80
N THR A 804 28.55 -13.60 -3.19
CA THR A 804 28.72 -13.14 -1.80
C THR A 804 29.69 -11.98 -1.79
N ILE A 805 29.40 -10.97 -0.98
CA ILE A 805 30.29 -9.86 -0.72
C ILE A 805 30.69 -9.93 0.73
N HIS A 806 31.97 -10.01 1.02
CA HIS A 806 32.54 -9.97 2.37
C HIS A 806 33.12 -8.59 2.62
N VAL A 807 32.64 -7.93 3.66
CA VAL A 807 33.06 -6.59 4.04
C VAL A 807 33.69 -6.63 5.43
N THR A 808 34.90 -6.11 5.54
CA THR A 808 35.64 -5.97 6.81
C THR A 808 36.16 -4.55 6.99
N SER A 809 36.35 -4.14 8.24
CA SER A 809 36.97 -2.86 8.57
C SER A 809 37.83 -3.01 9.83
N PRO A 810 39.00 -2.31 9.92
CA PRO A 810 39.84 -2.28 11.13
C PRO A 810 39.24 -1.44 12.27
N VAL A 811 38.28 -0.56 11.94
CA VAL A 811 37.56 0.30 12.89
C VAL A 811 36.07 0.17 12.67
N LEU A 812 35.23 0.67 13.58
CA LEU A 812 33.77 0.70 13.35
C LEU A 812 33.47 1.46 12.05
N ALA A 813 32.91 0.75 11.06
CA ALA A 813 32.36 1.35 9.86
C ALA A 813 30.83 1.37 9.94
N ARG A 814 30.26 2.57 9.91
CA ARG A 814 28.85 2.78 10.12
C ARG A 814 28.13 2.95 8.77
N ASP A 815 26.91 2.41 8.67
CA ASP A 815 26.01 2.60 7.53
C ASP A 815 26.66 2.27 6.17
N VAL A 816 27.37 1.15 6.09
CA VAL A 816 28.07 0.75 4.87
C VAL A 816 27.05 0.54 3.75
N TYR A 817 27.21 1.33 2.70
CA TYR A 817 26.40 1.31 1.49
C TYR A 817 27.15 0.72 0.32
N LEU A 818 26.57 -0.32 -0.27
CA LEU A 818 27.04 -0.97 -1.48
C LEU A 818 26.17 -0.52 -2.66
N SER A 819 26.80 0.06 -3.67
CA SER A 819 26.14 0.45 -4.94
C SER A 819 26.81 -0.21 -6.14
N PHE A 820 26.08 -0.36 -7.26
CA PHE A 820 26.49 -1.17 -8.40
C PHE A 820 26.26 -0.45 -9.74
N GLY A 821 26.35 0.87 -9.76
CA GLY A 821 26.17 1.67 -10.96
C GLY A 821 24.80 1.43 -11.61
N ASN A 822 24.80 0.92 -12.85
CA ASN A 822 23.57 0.64 -13.60
C ASN A 822 23.07 -0.81 -13.48
N LEU A 823 23.72 -1.65 -12.69
CA LEU A 823 23.29 -3.05 -12.52
C LEU A 823 22.10 -3.16 -11.59
N ASP A 824 21.15 -4.02 -11.96
CA ASP A 824 20.06 -4.41 -11.06
C ASP A 824 20.53 -5.59 -10.19
N VAL A 825 20.52 -5.36 -8.89
CA VAL A 825 20.96 -6.33 -7.88
C VAL A 825 19.94 -6.42 -6.75
N LYS A 826 19.71 -7.64 -6.23
CA LYS A 826 18.99 -7.87 -4.98
C LYS A 826 20.01 -8.24 -3.91
N LEU A 827 20.05 -7.45 -2.83
CA LEU A 827 20.97 -7.63 -1.71
C LEU A 827 20.23 -8.24 -0.51
N SER A 828 20.91 -9.12 0.23
CA SER A 828 20.40 -9.60 1.52
C SER A 828 20.39 -8.52 2.57
N ASP A 829 21.31 -7.54 2.53
CA ASP A 829 21.34 -6.37 3.39
C ASP A 829 22.12 -5.22 2.76
N ASN A 830 21.90 -3.99 3.24
CA ASN A 830 22.66 -2.78 2.90
C ASN A 830 22.52 -1.76 4.03
N TYR A 831 23.30 -0.69 4.02
CA TYR A 831 23.32 0.31 5.11
C TYR A 831 23.48 -0.39 6.48
N PHE A 832 24.51 -1.24 6.59
CA PHE A 832 24.84 -2.04 7.78
C PHE A 832 26.11 -1.54 8.45
N ASP A 833 26.23 -1.85 9.74
CA ASP A 833 27.45 -1.54 10.50
C ASP A 833 28.42 -2.73 10.42
N VAL A 834 29.73 -2.42 10.30
CA VAL A 834 30.81 -3.40 10.39
C VAL A 834 31.61 -3.15 11.66
N LEU A 835 31.51 -4.07 12.61
CA LEU A 835 32.30 -3.98 13.85
C LEU A 835 33.79 -4.26 13.56
N PRO A 836 34.72 -3.63 14.32
CA PRO A 836 36.13 -3.84 14.09
C PRO A 836 36.55 -5.31 14.16
N GLY A 837 37.17 -5.81 13.07
CA GLY A 837 37.62 -7.19 12.97
C GLY A 837 36.55 -8.23 12.67
N GLU A 838 35.28 -7.86 12.56
CA GLU A 838 34.20 -8.74 12.09
C GLU A 838 34.08 -8.69 10.56
N THR A 839 33.56 -9.78 9.99
CA THR A 839 33.23 -9.87 8.57
C THR A 839 31.71 -9.88 8.42
N VAL A 840 31.17 -8.89 7.71
CA VAL A 840 29.78 -8.91 7.27
C VAL A 840 29.67 -9.55 5.89
N THR A 841 28.78 -10.51 5.73
CA THR A 841 28.57 -11.22 4.48
C THR A 841 27.21 -10.88 3.88
N ILE A 842 27.23 -10.32 2.67
CA ILE A 842 26.04 -9.94 1.92
C ILE A 842 25.86 -10.91 0.75
N THR A 843 24.68 -11.51 0.61
CA THR A 843 24.33 -12.27 -0.59
C THR A 843 23.76 -11.34 -1.66
N VAL A 844 24.17 -11.59 -2.90
CA VAL A 844 23.80 -10.78 -4.08
C VAL A 844 23.19 -11.70 -5.13
N THR A 845 21.98 -11.37 -5.57
CA THR A 845 21.34 -12.01 -6.72
C THR A 845 21.26 -11.02 -7.86
N THR A 846 21.81 -11.40 -9.04
CA THR A 846 21.81 -10.56 -10.24
C THR A 846 22.01 -11.40 -11.49
N THR A 847 21.64 -10.87 -12.65
CA THR A 847 21.96 -11.46 -13.96
C THR A 847 23.31 -11.00 -14.50
N ALA A 848 23.96 -10.02 -13.84
CA ALA A 848 25.27 -9.51 -14.24
C ALA A 848 26.40 -10.54 -14.03
N SER A 849 27.48 -10.41 -14.76
CA SER A 849 28.69 -11.21 -14.54
C SER A 849 29.42 -10.74 -13.26
N ARG A 850 30.30 -11.59 -12.73
CA ARG A 850 31.16 -11.22 -11.58
C ARG A 850 32.05 -10.02 -11.90
N ASP A 851 32.63 -9.98 -13.11
CA ASP A 851 33.52 -8.91 -13.52
C ASP A 851 32.79 -7.57 -13.65
N ASP A 852 31.57 -7.58 -14.21
CA ASP A 852 30.70 -6.38 -14.26
C ASP A 852 30.32 -5.90 -12.86
N LEU A 853 29.95 -6.87 -11.97
CA LEU A 853 29.61 -6.57 -10.59
C LEU A 853 30.78 -5.90 -9.86
N GLN A 854 32.01 -6.46 -9.98
CA GLN A 854 33.20 -5.90 -9.38
C GLN A 854 33.58 -4.53 -9.98
N ALA A 855 33.44 -4.37 -11.29
CA ALA A 855 33.80 -3.12 -11.98
C ALA A 855 32.90 -1.94 -11.61
N GLN A 856 31.61 -2.20 -11.31
CA GLN A 856 30.64 -1.15 -10.99
C GLN A 856 30.37 -1.01 -9.48
N MET A 857 30.85 -1.95 -8.66
CA MET A 857 30.65 -1.91 -7.21
C MET A 857 31.44 -0.76 -6.57
N LYS A 858 30.74 -0.02 -5.71
CA LYS A 858 31.35 0.95 -4.80
C LYS A 858 30.85 0.65 -3.38
N ALA A 859 31.72 0.78 -2.41
CA ALA A 859 31.39 0.68 -0.99
C ALA A 859 31.80 1.98 -0.32
N VAL A 860 30.90 2.56 0.45
CA VAL A 860 31.14 3.77 1.25
C VAL A 860 30.60 3.55 2.66
N SER A 861 31.18 4.24 3.63
CA SER A 861 30.68 4.32 5.01
C SER A 861 30.23 5.75 5.31
N LEU A 862 29.55 5.94 6.43
CA LEU A 862 29.05 7.27 6.83
C LEU A 862 30.17 8.34 6.85
N THR A 863 31.37 7.97 7.32
CA THR A 863 32.52 8.91 7.36
C THR A 863 32.98 9.36 5.99
N ASP A 864 32.73 8.59 4.94
CA ASP A 864 33.11 8.93 3.56
C ASP A 864 32.20 10.01 2.95
N ALA A 865 31.05 10.29 3.54
CA ALA A 865 30.14 11.31 3.05
C ALA A 865 30.58 12.74 3.38
N PHE A 866 31.46 12.93 4.35
CA PHE A 866 31.86 14.25 4.86
C PHE A 866 33.31 14.57 4.50
N ARG A 867 33.68 15.85 4.57
CA ARG A 867 35.09 16.25 4.43
C ARG A 867 35.84 15.87 5.69
N ASN A 868 37.02 15.30 5.56
CA ASN A 868 37.92 15.11 6.67
C ASN A 868 38.38 16.52 7.12
N GLU A 869 38.01 16.93 8.33
CA GLU A 869 38.56 18.11 8.98
C GLU A 869 40.01 17.93 9.38
#